data_e154d40edc3b0dd3ab8b9dddb171d56c
#
_entry.id   e154d40edc3b0dd3ab8b9dddb171d56c
#
_cell.length_a   1.000
_cell.length_b   1.000
_cell.length_c   1.000
_cell.angle_alpha   90.00
_cell.angle_beta   90.00
_cell.angle_gamma   90.00
#
_symmetry.space_group_name_H-M   'P 1'
#
loop_
_entity.id
_entity.type
_entity.pdbx_description
1 polymer ?
#
loop_
_entity_poly.entity_id
_entity_poly.type
_entity_poly.pdbx_seq_one_letter_code
_entity_poly.pdbx_strand_id
1 'polypeptide(L)'
;LGIMEDRDFARNVVREVYGVNTGSDLAKGVAEKWNKLSDAAVDRFNAAGGNLGKLEHYVPQTHDDARMRQAAEILKGDSAFQRFQHEFGYTANGVNPYGDNQRAWVAYVFERIDRSRYVDLNGEQMTDEDIVRMLLKAYDTIVQNGAENFELSSVAGEGFGGGASRANRGDLHRSIHFKDAEAFIEYQEMFGHGPFFGNMLGSLRRTAKDAALLEMMGPNPNNMNQGIKRMCQAEADQMNGKMQGVLAPLKAKRIGVSKHYYDSAWSVLNGEASSVRPDRQFVAGLMGGARNLEVVGKLQSTFINSLPDIATYFVASGLHKVPLLRATANLCQAWGSESKYIARRAGLMADALASNLDRFGQNNVGQGWTGMLANAMMKFSLLDQWTNGVRQASMINMMGVMSNVSAWDWNILEPFQKRQLERLGVTERDWKLWQAAKPYKAHNGARVLTRQDIREVDLDVLNGINPDPDSLDPQIDNPFTQRDVDHAVSTYVAFLRDESGLASLAPDLRTRALSNIAGERGTLGGEIMRSFLLFKSFPIGFVLRHLERGKDLVQTRGNASAAKYAAAVIVGSTISAAISVQLKELIAGKDVQDMSLSNTDFWAQALTTGGGLSFLADMILAGVDGKNAYGSPNFLKFLGPVAGTVLDTWDVAKSAVNEGLYDKENSTEAKALKLARGHMPFVNLWYTKAVFDRAVYNDLMDFCSPGYTARMEAWAMKTAGQEYWWGLDKLEPTRMPKMATNPDL
;
A
#
# COMPACT_ATOMS: atom_id res chain seq x y z
N LEU A 1 -6.10 10.51 -14.43
CA LEU A 1 -6.30 9.09 -14.01
C LEU A 1 -7.44 8.42 -14.78
N GLY A 2 -8.50 9.13 -15.21
CA GLY A 2 -9.63 8.56 -15.94
C GLY A 2 -9.25 7.78 -17.21
N ILE A 3 -8.26 8.24 -17.96
CA ILE A 3 -7.77 7.54 -19.17
C ILE A 3 -7.15 6.18 -18.84
N MET A 4 -6.56 5.99 -17.67
CA MET A 4 -5.98 4.70 -17.24
C MET A 4 -7.04 3.69 -16.78
N GLU A 5 -8.26 4.13 -16.52
CA GLU A 5 -9.41 3.29 -16.18
C GLU A 5 -10.29 3.00 -17.43
N ASP A 6 -10.01 3.69 -18.54
CA ASP A 6 -10.68 3.48 -19.83
C ASP A 6 -10.19 2.16 -20.45
N ARG A 7 -11.11 1.19 -20.53
CA ARG A 7 -10.81 -0.15 -21.04
C ARG A 7 -10.49 -0.14 -22.54
N ASP A 8 -11.20 0.67 -23.31
CA ASP A 8 -11.01 0.71 -24.76
C ASP A 8 -9.69 1.39 -25.12
N PHE A 9 -9.33 2.44 -24.39
CA PHE A 9 -8.02 3.04 -24.50
C PHE A 9 -6.90 2.05 -24.11
N ALA A 10 -7.08 1.31 -23.03
CA ALA A 10 -6.10 0.30 -22.60
C ALA A 10 -5.93 -0.83 -23.63
N ARG A 11 -7.03 -1.30 -24.25
CA ARG A 11 -6.99 -2.25 -25.36
C ARG A 11 -6.22 -1.70 -26.56
N ASN A 12 -6.47 -0.44 -26.92
CA ASN A 12 -5.76 0.20 -28.03
C ASN A 12 -4.25 0.30 -27.74
N VAL A 13 -3.84 0.60 -26.52
CA VAL A 13 -2.41 0.59 -26.14
C VAL A 13 -1.81 -0.82 -26.30
N VAL A 14 -2.52 -1.87 -25.91
CA VAL A 14 -2.06 -3.26 -26.10
C VAL A 14 -1.92 -3.58 -27.59
N ARG A 15 -2.89 -3.21 -28.42
CA ARG A 15 -2.83 -3.38 -29.89
C ARG A 15 -1.61 -2.69 -30.47
N GLU A 16 -1.36 -1.44 -30.11
CA GLU A 16 -0.18 -0.68 -30.57
C GLU A 16 1.14 -1.32 -30.09
N VAL A 17 1.20 -1.91 -28.88
CA VAL A 17 2.37 -2.68 -28.43
C VAL A 17 2.60 -3.91 -29.30
N TYR A 18 1.53 -4.56 -29.77
CA TYR A 18 1.59 -5.68 -30.72
C TYR A 18 1.80 -5.25 -32.17
N GLY A 19 2.01 -3.94 -32.44
CA GLY A 19 2.26 -3.42 -33.77
C GLY A 19 1.00 -3.18 -34.62
N VAL A 20 -0.19 -3.29 -34.03
CA VAL A 20 -1.47 -3.01 -34.70
C VAL A 20 -1.76 -1.51 -34.64
N ASN A 21 -1.85 -0.87 -35.80
CA ASN A 21 -2.19 0.57 -35.86
C ASN A 21 -3.67 0.78 -35.52
N THR A 22 -3.95 1.43 -34.42
CA THR A 22 -5.32 1.75 -33.96
C THR A 22 -5.83 3.11 -34.43
N GLY A 23 -4.98 3.92 -35.08
CA GLY A 23 -5.29 5.29 -35.43
C GLY A 23 -5.30 6.28 -34.25
N SER A 24 -4.94 5.84 -33.05
CA SER A 24 -4.85 6.69 -31.85
C SER A 24 -3.42 7.10 -31.56
N ASP A 25 -3.05 8.34 -31.90
CA ASP A 25 -1.71 8.88 -31.62
C ASP A 25 -1.35 8.78 -30.13
N LEU A 26 -2.33 8.96 -29.24
CA LEU A 26 -2.12 8.85 -27.80
C LEU A 26 -1.79 7.41 -27.39
N ALA A 27 -2.51 6.41 -27.90
CA ALA A 27 -2.26 5.00 -27.62
C ALA A 27 -0.88 4.59 -28.14
N LYS A 28 -0.54 5.00 -29.37
CA LYS A 28 0.77 4.78 -29.99
C LYS A 28 1.90 5.39 -29.15
N GLY A 29 1.75 6.66 -28.74
CA GLY A 29 2.75 7.32 -27.90
C GLY A 29 2.94 6.67 -26.53
N VAL A 30 1.88 6.08 -25.93
CA VAL A 30 1.97 5.30 -24.71
C VAL A 30 2.68 3.97 -24.95
N ALA A 31 2.35 3.25 -26.02
CA ALA A 31 2.98 1.98 -26.40
C ALA A 31 4.48 2.13 -26.66
N GLU A 32 4.90 3.16 -27.41
CA GLU A 32 6.31 3.46 -27.64
C GLU A 32 7.08 3.72 -26.35
N LYS A 33 6.48 4.48 -25.42
CA LYS A 33 7.09 4.75 -24.10
C LYS A 33 7.14 3.48 -23.24
N TRP A 34 6.12 2.64 -23.33
CA TRP A 34 6.10 1.37 -22.64
C TRP A 34 7.25 0.48 -23.08
N ASN A 35 7.43 0.29 -24.38
CA ASN A 35 8.50 -0.53 -24.93
C ASN A 35 9.88 -0.02 -24.46
N LYS A 36 10.13 1.29 -24.54
CA LYS A 36 11.36 1.90 -24.05
C LYS A 36 11.59 1.66 -22.55
N LEU A 37 10.54 1.80 -21.72
CA LEU A 37 10.65 1.60 -20.27
C LEU A 37 10.86 0.13 -19.92
N SER A 38 10.17 -0.78 -20.62
CA SER A 38 10.33 -2.22 -20.44
C SER A 38 11.74 -2.66 -20.78
N ASP A 39 12.26 -2.23 -21.94
CA ASP A 39 13.63 -2.53 -22.37
C ASP A 39 14.67 -1.98 -21.39
N ALA A 40 14.51 -0.75 -20.95
CA ALA A 40 15.41 -0.12 -19.97
C ALA A 40 15.37 -0.85 -18.62
N ALA A 41 14.21 -1.38 -18.21
CA ALA A 41 14.09 -2.17 -16.99
C ALA A 41 14.83 -3.51 -17.11
N VAL A 42 14.75 -4.18 -18.28
CA VAL A 42 15.50 -5.41 -18.59
C VAL A 42 17.00 -5.12 -18.62
N ASP A 43 17.42 -4.05 -19.31
CA ASP A 43 18.84 -3.67 -19.39
C ASP A 43 19.42 -3.40 -17.99
N ARG A 44 18.69 -2.70 -17.12
CA ARG A 44 19.11 -2.44 -15.75
C ARG A 44 19.19 -3.73 -14.92
N PHE A 45 18.22 -4.63 -15.08
CA PHE A 45 18.23 -5.92 -14.40
C PHE A 45 19.44 -6.77 -14.82
N ASN A 46 19.73 -6.79 -16.13
CA ASN A 46 20.89 -7.53 -16.66
C ASN A 46 22.22 -6.88 -16.25
N ALA A 47 22.31 -5.55 -16.23
CA ALA A 47 23.48 -4.83 -15.71
C ALA A 47 23.73 -5.10 -14.22
N ALA A 48 22.69 -5.42 -13.44
CA ALA A 48 22.80 -5.84 -12.04
C ALA A 48 23.22 -7.31 -11.86
N GLY A 49 23.51 -8.03 -12.94
CA GLY A 49 23.91 -9.43 -12.93
C GLY A 49 22.78 -10.41 -13.20
N GLY A 50 21.64 -9.94 -13.69
CA GLY A 50 20.54 -10.77 -14.15
C GLY A 50 20.73 -11.30 -15.56
N ASN A 51 19.87 -12.24 -15.95
CA ASN A 51 19.80 -12.79 -17.30
C ASN A 51 18.33 -12.85 -17.75
N LEU A 52 17.85 -11.74 -18.32
CA LEU A 52 16.47 -11.60 -18.80
C LEU A 52 16.50 -11.27 -20.30
N GLY A 53 15.83 -12.08 -21.10
CA GLY A 53 15.65 -11.82 -22.53
C GLY A 53 14.63 -10.70 -22.77
N LYS A 54 14.87 -9.87 -23.80
CA LYS A 54 13.88 -8.92 -24.29
C LYS A 54 12.85 -9.65 -25.14
N LEU A 55 11.59 -9.45 -24.86
CA LEU A 55 10.48 -10.02 -25.64
C LEU A 55 9.89 -8.94 -26.55
N GLU A 56 9.75 -9.27 -27.82
CA GLU A 56 8.97 -8.47 -28.75
C GLU A 56 7.52 -8.42 -28.29
N HIS A 57 6.86 -7.27 -28.41
CA HIS A 57 5.46 -7.08 -28.01
C HIS A 57 5.19 -7.44 -26.53
N TYR A 58 6.11 -7.10 -25.62
CA TYR A 58 5.96 -7.46 -24.23
C TYR A 58 4.81 -6.70 -23.55
N VAL A 59 3.77 -7.45 -23.15
CA VAL A 59 2.75 -7.01 -22.19
C VAL A 59 2.71 -8.03 -21.06
N PRO A 60 2.69 -7.59 -19.78
CA PRO A 60 2.64 -8.53 -18.65
C PRO A 60 1.38 -9.38 -18.67
N GLN A 61 1.53 -10.69 -18.52
CA GLN A 61 0.43 -11.62 -18.36
C GLN A 61 0.11 -11.79 -16.88
N THR A 62 -1.18 -11.87 -16.60
CA THR A 62 -1.70 -12.19 -15.27
C THR A 62 -2.74 -13.30 -15.39
N HIS A 63 -2.89 -14.07 -14.31
CA HIS A 63 -3.77 -15.20 -14.25
C HIS A 63 -4.62 -15.13 -12.99
N ASP A 64 -5.93 -15.30 -13.12
CA ASP A 64 -6.89 -15.38 -12.03
C ASP A 64 -7.17 -16.86 -11.75
N ASP A 65 -6.56 -17.40 -10.70
CA ASP A 65 -6.69 -18.80 -10.31
C ASP A 65 -8.13 -19.20 -9.96
N ALA A 66 -8.91 -18.28 -9.41
CA ALA A 66 -10.32 -18.53 -9.10
C ALA A 66 -11.15 -18.69 -10.37
N ARG A 67 -10.94 -17.86 -11.39
CA ARG A 67 -11.61 -18.00 -12.71
C ARG A 67 -11.12 -19.24 -13.44
N MET A 68 -9.83 -19.54 -13.37
CA MET A 68 -9.30 -20.75 -13.99
C MET A 68 -9.90 -22.04 -13.40
N ARG A 69 -10.15 -22.08 -12.09
CA ARG A 69 -10.86 -23.19 -11.42
C ARG A 69 -12.34 -23.32 -11.80
N GLN A 70 -12.90 -22.34 -12.46
CA GLN A 70 -14.27 -22.32 -12.98
C GLN A 70 -14.32 -22.29 -14.50
N ALA A 71 -13.21 -22.60 -15.17
CA ALA A 71 -13.06 -22.45 -16.62
C ALA A 71 -14.12 -23.23 -17.42
N ALA A 72 -14.47 -24.44 -16.99
CA ALA A 72 -15.50 -25.25 -17.66
C ALA A 72 -16.90 -24.61 -17.61
N GLU A 73 -17.23 -23.90 -16.53
CA GLU A 73 -18.49 -23.18 -16.41
C GLU A 73 -18.46 -21.86 -17.20
N ILE A 74 -17.36 -21.13 -17.12
CA ILE A 74 -17.16 -19.86 -17.84
C ILE A 74 -17.20 -20.09 -19.35
N LEU A 75 -16.58 -21.16 -19.83
CA LEU A 75 -16.49 -21.54 -21.26
C LEU A 75 -17.60 -22.48 -21.70
N LYS A 76 -18.70 -22.61 -20.94
CA LYS A 76 -19.83 -23.47 -21.30
C LYS A 76 -20.44 -23.04 -22.61
N GLY A 77 -20.37 -23.93 -23.60
CA GLY A 77 -20.87 -23.66 -24.96
C GLY A 77 -19.79 -23.11 -25.93
N ASP A 78 -18.56 -22.93 -25.50
CA ASP A 78 -17.45 -22.58 -26.37
C ASP A 78 -17.14 -23.75 -27.32
N SER A 79 -17.12 -23.46 -28.63
CA SER A 79 -16.87 -24.48 -29.68
C SER A 79 -15.43 -25.01 -29.62
N ALA A 80 -14.48 -24.24 -29.12
CA ALA A 80 -13.09 -24.66 -28.94
C ALA A 80 -12.98 -25.81 -27.94
N PHE A 81 -13.68 -25.70 -26.80
CA PHE A 81 -13.68 -26.75 -25.80
C PHE A 81 -14.32 -28.05 -26.33
N GLN A 82 -15.39 -27.96 -27.10
CA GLN A 82 -16.03 -29.15 -27.71
C GLN A 82 -15.13 -29.83 -28.73
N ARG A 83 -14.46 -29.06 -29.60
CA ARG A 83 -13.45 -29.60 -30.55
C ARG A 83 -12.28 -30.25 -29.82
N PHE A 84 -11.74 -29.59 -28.84
CA PHE A 84 -10.61 -30.08 -28.05
C PHE A 84 -10.96 -31.37 -27.31
N GLN A 85 -12.15 -31.50 -26.76
CA GLN A 85 -12.61 -32.76 -26.14
C GLN A 85 -12.62 -33.92 -27.12
N HIS A 86 -12.98 -33.68 -28.37
CA HIS A 86 -12.98 -34.71 -29.41
C HIS A 86 -11.56 -35.11 -29.82
N GLU A 87 -10.65 -34.17 -29.89
CA GLU A 87 -9.28 -34.39 -30.42
C GLU A 87 -8.31 -34.91 -29.36
N PHE A 88 -8.40 -34.39 -28.14
CA PHE A 88 -7.44 -34.67 -27.05
C PHE A 88 -8.07 -35.25 -25.77
N GLY A 89 -9.37 -35.51 -25.78
CA GLY A 89 -10.15 -35.83 -24.59
C GLY A 89 -10.12 -37.27 -24.09
N TYR A 90 -9.59 -38.23 -24.88
CA TYR A 90 -9.72 -39.64 -24.57
C TYR A 90 -8.41 -40.32 -24.27
N THR A 91 -8.28 -40.92 -23.07
CA THR A 91 -7.29 -41.95 -22.81
C THR A 91 -7.75 -43.31 -23.35
N ALA A 92 -6.84 -44.26 -23.56
CA ALA A 92 -7.12 -45.59 -24.07
C ALA A 92 -8.21 -46.37 -23.26
N ASN A 93 -8.52 -45.95 -22.03
CA ASN A 93 -9.51 -46.56 -21.17
C ASN A 93 -10.74 -45.69 -20.91
N GLY A 94 -10.96 -44.63 -21.70
CA GLY A 94 -12.15 -43.76 -21.60
C GLY A 94 -12.23 -42.86 -20.38
N VAL A 95 -11.24 -42.89 -19.48
CA VAL A 95 -11.15 -42.03 -18.30
C VAL A 95 -10.06 -40.98 -18.53
N ASN A 96 -10.44 -39.72 -18.56
CA ASN A 96 -9.48 -38.63 -18.64
C ASN A 96 -8.97 -38.29 -17.22
N PRO A 97 -7.67 -38.32 -16.95
CA PRO A 97 -7.10 -38.02 -15.64
C PRO A 97 -7.20 -36.53 -15.27
N TYR A 98 -7.49 -35.65 -16.24
CA TYR A 98 -7.54 -34.21 -16.05
C TYR A 98 -8.95 -33.71 -15.78
N GLY A 99 -9.10 -32.76 -14.88
CA GLY A 99 -10.39 -32.15 -14.53
C GLY A 99 -10.97 -31.30 -15.65
N ASP A 100 -12.29 -31.12 -15.66
CA ASP A 100 -13.02 -30.37 -16.68
C ASP A 100 -12.53 -28.92 -16.81
N ASN A 101 -12.22 -28.26 -15.71
CA ASN A 101 -11.72 -26.87 -15.71
C ASN A 101 -10.34 -26.76 -16.36
N GLN A 102 -9.45 -27.72 -16.07
CA GLN A 102 -8.12 -27.77 -16.66
C GLN A 102 -8.20 -27.96 -18.18
N ARG A 103 -9.03 -28.91 -18.64
CA ARG A 103 -9.24 -29.18 -20.06
C ARG A 103 -9.86 -27.98 -20.79
N ALA A 104 -10.87 -27.34 -20.19
CA ALA A 104 -11.52 -26.17 -20.75
C ALA A 104 -10.53 -25.00 -20.92
N TRP A 105 -9.73 -24.74 -19.91
CA TRP A 105 -8.72 -23.68 -19.97
C TRP A 105 -7.65 -23.99 -21.03
N VAL A 106 -7.14 -25.23 -21.07
CA VAL A 106 -6.12 -25.63 -22.05
C VAL A 106 -6.66 -25.50 -23.46
N ALA A 107 -7.90 -25.95 -23.73
CA ALA A 107 -8.54 -25.80 -25.03
C ALA A 107 -8.63 -24.34 -25.47
N TYR A 108 -9.06 -23.48 -24.56
CA TYR A 108 -9.18 -22.03 -24.81
C TYR A 108 -7.84 -21.39 -25.15
N VAL A 109 -6.79 -21.72 -24.39
CA VAL A 109 -5.44 -21.18 -24.59
C VAL A 109 -4.83 -21.72 -25.86
N PHE A 110 -4.96 -23.03 -26.12
CA PHE A 110 -4.35 -23.71 -27.26
C PHE A 110 -4.74 -23.12 -28.63
N GLU A 111 -5.98 -22.65 -28.78
CA GLU A 111 -6.42 -21.95 -29.99
C GLU A 111 -5.88 -20.52 -30.13
N ARG A 112 -5.38 -19.93 -29.04
CA ARG A 112 -4.95 -18.53 -28.96
C ARG A 112 -3.45 -18.32 -28.94
N ILE A 113 -2.68 -19.40 -28.85
CA ILE A 113 -1.20 -19.32 -28.83
C ILE A 113 -0.59 -19.35 -30.23
N ASP A 114 0.58 -18.78 -30.36
CA ASP A 114 1.44 -18.89 -31.53
C ASP A 114 2.28 -20.18 -31.44
N ARG A 115 1.80 -21.24 -32.07
CA ARG A 115 2.43 -22.56 -32.02
C ARG A 115 3.83 -22.57 -32.58
N SER A 116 4.19 -21.67 -33.49
CA SER A 116 5.51 -21.60 -34.12
C SER A 116 6.64 -21.26 -33.13
N ARG A 117 6.28 -20.73 -31.95
CA ARG A 117 7.25 -20.38 -30.91
C ARG A 117 7.62 -21.54 -29.98
N TYR A 118 6.98 -22.69 -30.14
CA TYR A 118 7.23 -23.83 -29.25
C TYR A 118 8.17 -24.82 -29.95
N VAL A 119 9.41 -24.84 -29.50
CA VAL A 119 10.46 -25.76 -29.96
C VAL A 119 10.94 -26.63 -28.81
N ASP A 120 11.34 -27.84 -29.11
CA ASP A 120 11.93 -28.76 -28.15
C ASP A 120 13.40 -28.39 -27.82
N LEU A 121 14.05 -29.17 -26.95
CA LEU A 121 15.44 -28.96 -26.58
C LEU A 121 16.44 -29.12 -27.76
N ASN A 122 16.02 -29.75 -28.84
CA ASN A 122 16.82 -29.95 -30.07
C ASN A 122 16.58 -28.81 -31.09
N GLY A 123 15.63 -27.90 -30.81
CA GLY A 123 15.21 -26.83 -31.70
C GLY A 123 14.18 -27.26 -32.75
N GLU A 124 13.60 -28.45 -32.62
CA GLU A 124 12.54 -28.95 -33.50
C GLU A 124 11.15 -28.44 -32.99
N GLN A 125 10.21 -28.22 -33.93
CA GLN A 125 8.87 -27.78 -33.62
C GLN A 125 8.18 -28.83 -32.73
N MET A 126 7.65 -28.42 -31.57
CA MET A 126 6.88 -29.28 -30.68
C MET A 126 5.58 -29.76 -31.35
N THR A 127 5.18 -30.98 -31.07
CA THR A 127 3.89 -31.51 -31.51
C THR A 127 2.75 -30.85 -30.72
N ASP A 128 1.52 -30.85 -31.31
CA ASP A 128 0.34 -30.35 -30.63
C ASP A 128 0.08 -31.06 -29.30
N GLU A 129 0.40 -32.37 -29.22
CA GLU A 129 0.28 -33.16 -27.99
C GLU A 129 1.28 -32.70 -26.90
N ASP A 130 2.51 -32.36 -27.29
CA ASP A 130 3.52 -31.87 -26.35
C ASP A 130 3.17 -30.47 -25.83
N ILE A 131 2.66 -29.61 -26.72
CA ILE A 131 2.17 -28.28 -26.33
C ILE A 131 1.01 -28.41 -25.34
N VAL A 132 0.02 -29.30 -25.63
CA VAL A 132 -1.11 -29.55 -24.71
C VAL A 132 -0.61 -30.06 -23.37
N ARG A 133 0.35 -30.99 -23.34
CA ARG A 133 0.94 -31.50 -22.10
C ARG A 133 1.64 -30.41 -21.30
N MET A 134 2.34 -29.50 -21.97
CA MET A 134 2.97 -28.33 -21.37
C MET A 134 1.91 -27.38 -20.78
N LEU A 135 0.83 -27.11 -21.50
CA LEU A 135 -0.26 -26.24 -21.02
C LEU A 135 -1.00 -26.84 -19.82
N LEU A 136 -1.22 -28.17 -19.79
CA LEU A 136 -1.78 -28.87 -18.63
C LEU A 136 -0.92 -28.63 -17.38
N LYS A 137 0.41 -28.78 -17.52
CA LYS A 137 1.35 -28.51 -16.43
C LYS A 137 1.37 -27.03 -16.04
N ALA A 138 1.27 -26.12 -17.02
CA ALA A 138 1.19 -24.68 -16.76
C ALA A 138 -0.07 -24.33 -15.97
N TYR A 139 -1.24 -24.92 -16.29
CA TYR A 139 -2.46 -24.76 -15.53
C TYR A 139 -2.28 -25.15 -14.07
N ASP A 140 -1.73 -26.35 -13.80
CA ASP A 140 -1.52 -26.82 -12.43
C ASP A 140 -0.58 -25.88 -11.65
N THR A 141 0.52 -25.46 -12.27
CA THR A 141 1.47 -24.51 -11.67
C THR A 141 0.79 -23.17 -11.32
N ILE A 142 -0.04 -22.62 -12.22
CA ILE A 142 -0.72 -21.35 -12.01
C ILE A 142 -1.78 -21.47 -10.91
N VAL A 143 -2.63 -22.51 -10.98
CA VAL A 143 -3.72 -22.74 -10.03
C VAL A 143 -3.20 -23.02 -8.63
N GLN A 144 -2.02 -23.62 -8.51
CA GLN A 144 -1.33 -23.84 -7.24
C GLN A 144 -0.46 -22.64 -6.80
N ASN A 145 -0.53 -21.50 -7.53
CA ASN A 145 0.29 -20.30 -7.27
C ASN A 145 1.80 -20.60 -7.20
N GLY A 146 2.25 -21.55 -8.01
CA GLY A 146 3.65 -21.96 -8.05
C GLY A 146 4.12 -22.70 -6.79
N ALA A 147 3.22 -23.29 -6.00
CA ALA A 147 3.58 -23.98 -4.76
C ALA A 147 4.60 -25.10 -5.01
N GLU A 148 4.48 -25.85 -6.11
CA GLU A 148 5.48 -26.84 -6.52
C GLU A 148 6.85 -26.22 -6.79
N ASN A 149 6.91 -25.01 -7.36
CA ASN A 149 8.15 -24.29 -7.56
C ASN A 149 8.76 -23.80 -6.24
N PHE A 150 7.94 -23.52 -5.24
CA PHE A 150 8.41 -23.17 -3.88
C PHE A 150 8.98 -24.39 -3.16
N GLU A 151 8.36 -25.54 -3.27
CA GLU A 151 8.87 -26.79 -2.68
C GLU A 151 10.18 -27.23 -3.35
N LEU A 152 10.27 -27.17 -4.67
CA LEU A 152 11.51 -27.40 -5.40
C LEU A 152 12.60 -26.38 -5.04
N SER A 153 12.26 -25.12 -4.79
CA SER A 153 13.22 -24.09 -4.37
C SER A 153 13.65 -24.25 -2.91
N SER A 154 12.80 -24.78 -2.03
CA SER A 154 13.15 -25.06 -0.64
C SER A 154 14.06 -26.29 -0.51
N VAL A 155 13.86 -27.30 -1.34
CA VAL A 155 14.74 -28.49 -1.43
C VAL A 155 16.04 -28.15 -2.16
N ALA A 156 16.01 -27.32 -3.20
CA ALA A 156 17.21 -26.85 -3.90
C ALA A 156 18.01 -25.81 -3.10
N GLY A 157 17.47 -25.30 -1.99
CA GLY A 157 18.17 -24.37 -1.08
C GLY A 157 19.37 -24.95 -0.35
N GLU A 158 19.54 -26.28 -0.35
CA GLU A 158 20.72 -26.98 0.18
C GLU A 158 21.74 -27.35 -0.89
N GLY A 159 21.42 -27.19 -2.16
CA GLY A 159 22.34 -27.46 -3.28
C GLY A 159 22.59 -26.21 -4.14
N PHE A 160 23.79 -26.10 -4.68
CA PHE A 160 24.24 -25.07 -5.62
C PHE A 160 23.48 -25.06 -6.98
N GLY A 161 22.20 -25.35 -6.98
CA GLY A 161 21.37 -25.38 -8.18
C GLY A 161 21.03 -23.96 -8.68
N GLY A 162 21.55 -23.58 -9.84
CA GLY A 162 21.41 -22.26 -10.46
C GLY A 162 19.99 -21.83 -10.81
N GLY A 163 18.97 -22.72 -10.71
CA GLY A 163 17.57 -22.42 -11.03
C GLY A 163 16.80 -21.59 -9.99
N ALA A 164 17.29 -21.52 -8.75
CA ALA A 164 16.67 -20.74 -7.67
C ALA A 164 17.23 -19.31 -7.56
N SER A 165 18.21 -18.95 -8.38
CA SER A 165 18.81 -17.60 -8.41
C SER A 165 17.81 -16.58 -8.94
N ARG A 166 17.70 -15.43 -8.26
CA ARG A 166 16.87 -14.32 -8.75
C ARG A 166 17.39 -13.79 -10.09
N ALA A 167 18.70 -13.84 -10.31
CA ALA A 167 19.33 -13.47 -11.55
C ALA A 167 18.82 -14.30 -12.75
N ASN A 168 18.53 -15.58 -12.53
CA ASN A 168 18.10 -16.51 -13.57
C ASN A 168 16.58 -16.67 -13.67
N ARG A 169 15.80 -15.85 -12.96
CA ARG A 169 14.32 -15.88 -13.07
C ARG A 169 13.81 -15.64 -14.48
N GLY A 170 14.59 -14.99 -15.31
CA GLY A 170 14.25 -14.71 -16.70
C GLY A 170 14.56 -15.83 -17.68
N ASP A 171 15.33 -16.85 -17.28
CA ASP A 171 15.60 -18.03 -18.08
C ASP A 171 14.39 -18.98 -18.19
N LEU A 172 13.41 -18.83 -17.30
CA LEU A 172 12.12 -19.47 -17.44
C LEU A 172 11.35 -18.75 -18.54
N HIS A 173 11.45 -19.25 -19.75
CA HIS A 173 10.69 -18.76 -20.90
C HIS A 173 9.21 -18.68 -20.56
N ARG A 174 8.55 -17.61 -21.04
CA ARG A 174 7.10 -17.49 -20.96
C ARG A 174 6.46 -18.73 -21.58
N SER A 175 5.65 -19.46 -20.83
CA SER A 175 5.00 -20.69 -21.30
C SER A 175 3.82 -20.43 -22.24
N ILE A 176 3.29 -19.21 -22.28
CA ILE A 176 2.12 -18.86 -23.08
C ILE A 176 2.49 -17.69 -23.98
N HIS A 177 2.55 -17.94 -25.29
CA HIS A 177 2.79 -16.94 -26.33
C HIS A 177 1.53 -16.78 -27.16
N PHE A 178 0.83 -15.67 -27.03
CA PHE A 178 -0.37 -15.39 -27.80
C PHE A 178 -0.02 -15.03 -29.24
N LYS A 179 -0.86 -15.49 -30.18
CA LYS A 179 -0.66 -15.30 -31.62
C LYS A 179 -0.78 -13.85 -32.07
N ASP A 180 -1.66 -13.07 -31.40
CA ASP A 180 -1.94 -11.67 -31.73
C ASP A 180 -2.45 -10.89 -30.50
N ALA A 181 -2.68 -9.59 -30.69
CA ALA A 181 -3.17 -8.69 -29.65
C ALA A 181 -4.58 -9.08 -29.15
N GLU A 182 -5.48 -9.51 -30.05
CA GLU A 182 -6.85 -9.86 -29.67
C GLU A 182 -6.88 -11.11 -28.82
N ALA A 183 -6.12 -12.15 -29.18
CA ALA A 183 -5.99 -13.37 -28.39
C ALA A 183 -5.46 -13.08 -26.98
N PHE A 184 -4.49 -12.16 -26.85
CA PHE A 184 -3.99 -11.71 -25.57
C PHE A 184 -5.06 -10.93 -24.77
N ILE A 185 -5.76 -9.98 -25.41
CA ILE A 185 -6.79 -9.16 -24.76
C ILE A 185 -7.95 -10.04 -24.28
N GLU A 186 -8.45 -10.93 -25.13
CA GLU A 186 -9.53 -11.86 -24.78
C GLU A 186 -9.14 -12.74 -23.59
N TYR A 187 -7.92 -13.27 -23.59
CA TYR A 187 -7.42 -14.07 -22.48
C TYR A 187 -7.35 -13.26 -21.18
N GLN A 188 -6.78 -12.06 -21.24
CA GLN A 188 -6.63 -11.22 -20.03
C GLN A 188 -7.98 -10.76 -19.47
N GLU A 189 -8.98 -10.56 -20.31
CA GLU A 189 -10.33 -10.22 -19.86
C GLU A 189 -11.07 -11.42 -19.26
N MET A 190 -10.82 -12.61 -19.80
CA MET A 190 -11.44 -13.85 -19.35
C MET A 190 -10.78 -14.41 -18.09
N PHE A 191 -9.47 -14.57 -18.11
CA PHE A 191 -8.66 -15.26 -17.10
C PHE A 191 -7.56 -14.40 -16.49
N GLY A 192 -7.42 -13.14 -16.90
CA GLY A 192 -6.46 -12.22 -16.33
C GLY A 192 -6.94 -11.57 -15.02
N HIS A 193 -6.01 -11.00 -14.30
CA HIS A 193 -6.25 -10.28 -13.05
C HIS A 193 -5.88 -8.80 -13.18
N GLY A 194 -6.79 -7.91 -12.78
CA GLY A 194 -6.55 -6.47 -12.73
C GLY A 194 -6.52 -5.75 -14.10
N PRO A 195 -6.43 -4.41 -14.07
CA PRO A 195 -6.42 -3.60 -15.29
C PRO A 195 -5.04 -3.65 -15.98
N PHE A 196 -4.99 -3.54 -17.30
CA PHE A 196 -3.77 -3.60 -18.11
C PHE A 196 -2.67 -2.64 -17.60
N PHE A 197 -2.98 -1.38 -17.38
CA PHE A 197 -1.99 -0.41 -16.88
C PHE A 197 -1.48 -0.74 -15.48
N GLY A 198 -2.35 -1.28 -14.62
CA GLY A 198 -1.95 -1.78 -13.30
C GLY A 198 -0.92 -2.91 -13.40
N ASN A 199 -1.15 -3.83 -14.33
CA ASN A 199 -0.25 -4.96 -14.58
C ASN A 199 1.09 -4.50 -15.18
N MET A 200 1.06 -3.54 -16.13
CA MET A 200 2.26 -2.94 -16.72
C MET A 200 3.13 -2.26 -15.64
N LEU A 201 2.54 -1.39 -14.82
CA LEU A 201 3.26 -0.73 -13.72
C LEU A 201 3.74 -1.72 -12.66
N GLY A 202 2.94 -2.73 -12.35
CA GLY A 202 3.30 -3.79 -11.42
C GLY A 202 4.52 -4.61 -11.89
N SER A 203 4.61 -4.88 -13.19
CA SER A 203 5.75 -5.56 -13.82
C SER A 203 7.02 -4.71 -13.72
N LEU A 204 6.98 -3.45 -14.15
CA LEU A 204 8.12 -2.53 -14.04
C LEU A 204 8.64 -2.44 -12.60
N ARG A 205 7.72 -2.33 -11.65
CA ARG A 205 8.08 -2.26 -10.24
C ARG A 205 8.74 -3.54 -9.75
N ARG A 206 8.25 -4.71 -10.17
CA ARG A 206 8.85 -6.00 -9.82
C ARG A 206 10.26 -6.09 -10.36
N THR A 207 10.45 -5.78 -11.64
CA THR A 207 11.77 -5.79 -12.29
C THR A 207 12.73 -4.80 -11.62
N ALA A 208 12.28 -3.59 -11.32
CA ALA A 208 13.09 -2.59 -10.62
C ALA A 208 13.48 -3.03 -9.20
N LYS A 209 12.56 -3.68 -8.46
CA LYS A 209 12.85 -4.24 -7.14
C LYS A 209 13.87 -5.37 -7.23
N ASP A 210 13.70 -6.25 -8.22
CA ASP A 210 14.60 -7.38 -8.41
C ASP A 210 16.00 -6.89 -8.83
N ALA A 211 16.10 -5.90 -9.72
CA ALA A 211 17.38 -5.26 -10.06
C ALA A 211 18.06 -4.65 -8.83
N ALA A 212 17.33 -3.90 -8.00
CA ALA A 212 17.89 -3.32 -6.77
C ALA A 212 18.38 -4.39 -5.78
N LEU A 213 17.66 -5.51 -5.65
CA LEU A 213 18.11 -6.63 -4.81
C LEU A 213 19.36 -7.30 -5.35
N LEU A 214 19.50 -7.44 -6.68
CA LEU A 214 20.71 -7.95 -7.31
C LEU A 214 21.91 -7.00 -7.10
N GLU A 215 21.69 -5.69 -7.27
CA GLU A 215 22.71 -4.66 -7.04
C GLU A 215 23.24 -4.67 -5.59
N MET A 216 22.35 -4.85 -4.61
CA MET A 216 22.70 -4.79 -3.19
C MET A 216 23.16 -6.11 -2.60
N MET A 217 22.63 -7.23 -3.04
CA MET A 217 22.80 -8.54 -2.41
C MET A 217 23.39 -9.61 -3.35
N GLY A 218 23.73 -9.22 -4.57
CA GLY A 218 24.28 -10.12 -5.58
C GLY A 218 23.22 -11.01 -6.25
N PRO A 219 23.65 -11.94 -7.13
CA PRO A 219 22.76 -12.70 -8.01
C PRO A 219 21.80 -13.65 -7.28
N ASN A 220 22.08 -13.99 -6.04
CA ASN A 220 21.19 -14.77 -5.19
C ASN A 220 20.93 -14.09 -3.84
N PRO A 221 20.01 -13.12 -3.79
CA PRO A 221 19.66 -12.41 -2.56
C PRO A 221 19.19 -13.32 -1.41
N ASN A 222 18.55 -14.45 -1.71
CA ASN A 222 18.11 -15.39 -0.69
C ASN A 222 19.29 -16.06 0.01
N ASN A 223 20.33 -16.49 -0.73
CA ASN A 223 21.53 -17.06 -0.12
C ASN A 223 22.30 -16.02 0.71
N MET A 224 22.42 -14.78 0.21
CA MET A 224 23.02 -13.69 0.98
C MET A 224 22.25 -13.44 2.26
N ASN A 225 20.90 -13.41 2.19
CA ASN A 225 20.04 -13.27 3.35
C ASN A 225 20.25 -14.39 4.38
N GLN A 226 20.35 -15.65 3.93
CA GLN A 226 20.68 -16.77 4.82
C GLN A 226 22.06 -16.62 5.44
N GLY A 227 23.06 -16.19 4.66
CA GLY A 227 24.40 -15.88 5.17
C GLY A 227 24.38 -14.84 6.30
N ILE A 228 23.68 -13.72 6.08
CA ILE A 228 23.47 -12.66 7.08
C ILE A 228 22.81 -13.23 8.36
N LYS A 229 21.77 -14.06 8.20
CA LYS A 229 21.09 -14.70 9.35
C LYS A 229 22.03 -15.60 10.15
N ARG A 230 22.86 -16.39 9.48
CA ARG A 230 23.86 -17.25 10.13
C ARG A 230 24.91 -16.43 10.89
N MET A 231 25.39 -15.34 10.29
CA MET A 231 26.33 -14.43 10.94
C MET A 231 25.71 -13.77 12.19
N CYS A 232 24.48 -13.23 12.06
CA CYS A 232 23.76 -12.63 13.20
C CYS A 232 23.49 -13.65 14.32
N GLN A 233 23.18 -14.91 13.96
CA GLN A 233 22.97 -15.97 14.93
C GLN A 233 24.26 -16.34 15.65
N ALA A 234 25.37 -16.50 14.92
CA ALA A 234 26.67 -16.78 15.51
C ALA A 234 27.15 -15.68 16.47
N GLU A 235 26.91 -14.40 16.11
CA GLU A 235 27.22 -13.26 16.98
C GLU A 235 26.33 -13.28 18.22
N ALA A 236 25.03 -13.56 18.06
CA ALA A 236 24.08 -13.68 19.18
C ALA A 236 24.47 -14.82 20.13
N ASP A 237 24.90 -15.95 19.61
CA ASP A 237 25.34 -17.11 20.40
C ASP A 237 26.66 -16.79 21.17
N GLN A 238 27.59 -16.09 20.54
CA GLN A 238 28.79 -15.59 21.23
C GLN A 238 28.46 -14.61 22.36
N MET A 239 27.49 -13.69 22.14
CA MET A 239 27.02 -12.76 23.15
C MET A 239 26.33 -13.49 24.30
N ASN A 240 25.49 -14.50 24.01
CA ASN A 240 24.81 -15.31 25.02
C ASN A 240 25.80 -16.13 25.87
N GLY A 241 26.85 -16.68 25.26
CA GLY A 241 27.90 -17.40 25.99
C GLY A 241 28.71 -16.51 26.94
N LYS A 242 28.79 -15.20 26.67
CA LYS A 242 29.49 -14.21 27.54
C LYS A 242 28.60 -13.60 28.62
N MET A 243 27.29 -13.76 28.54
CA MET A 243 26.31 -13.17 29.48
C MET A 243 25.94 -14.18 30.56
N GLN A 244 26.66 -14.16 31.67
CA GLN A 244 26.23 -14.76 32.92
C GLN A 244 25.48 -13.71 33.76
N GLY A 245 24.22 -13.95 34.10
CA GLY A 245 23.47 -13.09 35.00
C GLY A 245 21.95 -13.09 34.77
N VAL A 246 21.23 -12.44 35.69
CA VAL A 246 19.73 -12.38 35.75
C VAL A 246 19.07 -11.84 34.48
N LEU A 247 19.77 -11.07 33.66
CA LEU A 247 19.26 -10.45 32.43
C LEU A 247 19.46 -11.31 31.18
N ALA A 248 20.18 -12.44 31.25
CA ALA A 248 20.45 -13.31 30.10
C ALA A 248 19.15 -13.84 29.44
N PRO A 249 18.10 -14.30 30.17
CA PRO A 249 16.85 -14.78 29.57
C PRO A 249 16.09 -13.67 28.82
N LEU A 250 16.11 -12.43 29.34
CA LEU A 250 15.44 -11.30 28.68
C LEU A 250 16.13 -10.89 27.38
N LYS A 251 17.46 -10.96 27.34
CA LYS A 251 18.23 -10.67 26.12
C LYS A 251 18.09 -11.77 25.05
N ALA A 252 18.07 -13.04 25.45
CA ALA A 252 17.81 -14.16 24.56
C ALA A 252 16.41 -14.07 23.93
N LYS A 253 15.38 -13.70 24.71
CA LYS A 253 14.03 -13.44 24.22
C LYS A 253 13.99 -12.27 23.23
N ARG A 254 14.74 -11.21 23.47
CA ARG A 254 14.87 -10.06 22.57
C ARG A 254 15.49 -10.43 21.23
N ILE A 255 16.52 -11.28 21.20
CA ILE A 255 17.17 -11.78 19.98
C ILE A 255 16.18 -12.64 19.19
N GLY A 256 15.42 -13.54 19.85
CA GLY A 256 14.38 -14.33 19.20
C GLY A 256 13.31 -13.46 18.51
N VAL A 257 12.81 -12.44 19.20
CA VAL A 257 11.84 -11.48 18.62
C VAL A 257 12.46 -10.73 17.44
N SER A 258 13.73 -10.33 17.53
CA SER A 258 14.43 -9.64 16.44
C SER A 258 14.58 -10.54 15.19
N LYS A 259 14.84 -11.84 15.37
CA LYS A 259 14.92 -12.81 14.28
C LYS A 259 13.57 -12.95 13.55
N HIS A 260 12.48 -13.15 14.28
CA HIS A 260 11.14 -13.24 13.68
C HIS A 260 10.74 -11.95 12.95
N TYR A 261 11.09 -10.81 13.51
CA TYR A 261 10.85 -9.52 12.87
C TYR A 261 11.64 -9.37 11.57
N TYR A 262 12.92 -9.76 11.56
CA TYR A 262 13.76 -9.75 10.38
C TYR A 262 13.22 -10.67 9.28
N ASP A 263 12.82 -11.89 9.64
CA ASP A 263 12.23 -12.85 8.70
C ASP A 263 10.92 -12.32 8.09
N SER A 264 10.09 -11.69 8.93
CA SER A 264 8.88 -11.03 8.47
C SER A 264 9.18 -9.85 7.53
N ALA A 265 10.17 -9.01 7.84
CA ALA A 265 10.58 -7.91 6.98
C ALA A 265 11.11 -8.41 5.63
N TRP A 266 11.90 -9.49 5.64
CA TRP A 266 12.38 -10.13 4.42
C TRP A 266 11.24 -10.69 3.57
N SER A 267 10.27 -11.37 4.19
CA SER A 267 9.12 -11.93 3.47
C SER A 267 8.25 -10.84 2.82
N VAL A 268 8.10 -9.69 3.50
CA VAL A 268 7.40 -8.51 2.93
C VAL A 268 8.20 -7.91 1.76
N LEU A 269 9.52 -7.75 1.93
CA LEU A 269 10.40 -7.23 0.89
C LEU A 269 10.41 -8.14 -0.34
N ASN A 270 10.45 -9.44 -0.14
CA ASN A 270 10.50 -10.44 -1.20
C ASN A 270 9.15 -10.65 -1.90
N GLY A 271 8.05 -10.23 -1.26
CA GLY A 271 6.68 -10.40 -1.75
C GLY A 271 6.01 -11.71 -1.31
N GLU A 272 6.73 -12.55 -0.55
CA GLU A 272 6.21 -13.82 -0.03
C GLU A 272 5.07 -13.63 0.97
N ALA A 273 5.12 -12.54 1.75
CA ALA A 273 4.10 -12.20 2.74
C ALA A 273 2.69 -12.01 2.15
N SER A 274 2.58 -11.74 0.85
CA SER A 274 1.31 -11.59 0.13
C SER A 274 0.81 -12.89 -0.50
N SER A 275 1.67 -13.89 -0.66
CA SER A 275 1.30 -15.20 -1.21
C SER A 275 0.54 -16.02 -0.17
N VAL A 276 -0.35 -16.89 -0.66
CA VAL A 276 -1.14 -17.81 0.17
C VAL A 276 -0.93 -19.22 -0.37
N ARG A 277 -0.58 -20.13 0.52
CA ARG A 277 -0.46 -21.54 0.15
C ARG A 277 -1.84 -22.11 -0.21
N PRO A 278 -1.93 -23.05 -1.16
CA PRO A 278 -3.21 -23.60 -1.63
C PRO A 278 -4.08 -24.18 -0.51
N ASP A 279 -3.46 -24.87 0.45
CA ASP A 279 -4.11 -25.48 1.61
C ASP A 279 -4.72 -24.45 2.59
N ARG A 280 -4.30 -23.18 2.49
CA ARG A 280 -4.70 -22.08 3.40
C ARG A 280 -5.59 -21.03 2.73
N GLN A 281 -5.90 -21.20 1.45
CA GLN A 281 -6.66 -20.19 0.67
C GLN A 281 -8.05 -19.93 1.24
N PHE A 282 -8.74 -20.96 1.74
CA PHE A 282 -10.06 -20.80 2.34
C PHE A 282 -10.03 -19.88 3.56
N VAL A 283 -9.12 -20.13 4.51
CA VAL A 283 -9.00 -19.31 5.72
C VAL A 283 -8.56 -17.88 5.37
N ALA A 284 -7.58 -17.73 4.48
CA ALA A 284 -7.11 -16.44 4.01
C ALA A 284 -8.21 -15.65 3.29
N GLY A 285 -9.03 -16.32 2.47
CA GLY A 285 -10.16 -15.73 1.76
C GLY A 285 -11.26 -15.27 2.70
N LEU A 286 -11.67 -16.12 3.64
CA LEU A 286 -12.70 -15.81 4.64
C LEU A 286 -12.29 -14.60 5.51
N MET A 287 -11.09 -14.65 6.09
CA MET A 287 -10.58 -13.59 6.95
C MET A 287 -10.26 -12.31 6.15
N GLY A 288 -9.82 -12.45 4.89
CA GLY A 288 -9.65 -11.35 3.96
C GLY A 288 -10.98 -10.65 3.65
N GLY A 289 -12.02 -11.42 3.35
CA GLY A 289 -13.39 -10.93 3.15
C GLY A 289 -13.93 -10.17 4.38
N ALA A 290 -13.75 -10.74 5.57
CA ALA A 290 -14.13 -10.08 6.81
C ALA A 290 -13.41 -8.74 7.01
N ARG A 291 -12.09 -8.67 6.77
CA ARG A 291 -11.33 -7.41 6.83
C ARG A 291 -11.81 -6.39 5.79
N ASN A 292 -12.15 -6.83 4.58
CA ASN A 292 -12.68 -5.93 3.55
C ASN A 292 -14.02 -5.32 3.97
N LEU A 293 -14.91 -6.08 4.58
CA LEU A 293 -16.18 -5.57 5.13
C LEU A 293 -15.94 -4.55 6.25
N GLU A 294 -14.94 -4.78 7.10
CA GLU A 294 -14.52 -3.79 8.11
C GLU A 294 -14.00 -2.49 7.48
N VAL A 295 -13.24 -2.61 6.40
CA VAL A 295 -12.78 -1.44 5.61
C VAL A 295 -13.98 -0.68 5.06
N VAL A 296 -14.96 -1.39 4.46
CA VAL A 296 -16.19 -0.79 3.94
C VAL A 296 -16.97 -0.07 5.05
N GLY A 297 -17.11 -0.68 6.22
CA GLY A 297 -17.88 -0.12 7.32
C GLY A 297 -17.20 1.06 8.03
N LYS A 298 -15.91 0.97 8.27
CA LYS A 298 -15.19 1.87 9.21
C LYS A 298 -14.37 2.97 8.56
N LEU A 299 -13.95 2.82 7.29
CA LEU A 299 -13.14 3.85 6.60
C LEU A 299 -13.95 5.03 6.04
N GLN A 300 -15.26 5.01 6.15
CA GLN A 300 -16.13 6.04 5.55
C GLN A 300 -15.95 7.45 6.16
N SER A 301 -15.52 7.54 7.43
CA SER A 301 -15.22 8.82 8.12
C SER A 301 -13.73 9.10 8.24
N THR A 302 -12.87 8.32 7.59
CA THR A 302 -11.40 8.37 7.80
C THR A 302 -10.78 9.65 7.25
N PHE A 303 -11.42 10.30 6.28
CA PHE A 303 -11.01 11.62 5.81
C PHE A 303 -10.89 12.63 6.96
N ILE A 304 -11.93 12.73 7.82
CA ILE A 304 -11.93 13.65 8.96
C ILE A 304 -10.88 13.23 10.00
N ASN A 305 -10.69 11.92 10.18
CA ASN A 305 -9.66 11.39 11.06
C ASN A 305 -8.22 11.62 10.56
N SER A 306 -8.03 11.97 9.29
CA SER A 306 -6.72 12.27 8.71
C SER A 306 -6.34 13.75 8.78
N LEU A 307 -7.20 14.62 9.28
CA LEU A 307 -6.88 16.04 9.47
C LEU A 307 -5.69 16.29 10.42
N PRO A 308 -5.40 15.44 11.44
CA PRO A 308 -4.16 15.53 12.20
C PRO A 308 -2.87 15.48 11.37
N ASP A 309 -2.91 14.95 10.14
CA ASP A 309 -1.78 15.00 9.20
C ASP A 309 -1.35 16.45 8.87
N ILE A 310 -2.22 17.43 9.06
CA ILE A 310 -1.86 18.85 8.92
C ILE A 310 -0.79 19.24 9.92
N ALA A 311 -0.90 18.80 11.16
CA ALA A 311 0.09 19.09 12.20
C ALA A 311 1.43 18.44 11.88
N THR A 312 1.44 17.17 11.49
CA THR A 312 2.67 16.47 11.12
C THR A 312 3.33 17.08 9.89
N TYR A 313 2.55 17.55 8.93
CA TYR A 313 3.03 18.30 7.77
C TYR A 313 3.75 19.60 8.18
N PHE A 314 3.17 20.40 9.07
CA PHE A 314 3.80 21.63 9.53
C PHE A 314 5.04 21.35 10.41
N VAL A 315 4.99 20.35 11.25
CA VAL A 315 6.15 19.94 12.08
C VAL A 315 7.27 19.43 11.18
N ALA A 316 6.99 18.60 10.20
CA ALA A 316 7.99 18.12 9.23
C ALA A 316 8.60 19.28 8.43
N SER A 317 7.75 20.21 7.95
CA SER A 317 8.21 21.42 7.25
C SER A 317 9.09 22.30 8.14
N GLY A 318 8.75 22.46 9.41
CA GLY A 318 9.50 23.24 10.41
C GLY A 318 10.88 22.66 10.73
N LEU A 319 11.04 21.33 10.71
CA LEU A 319 12.34 20.67 10.87
C LEU A 319 13.37 21.14 9.84
N HIS A 320 12.91 21.38 8.62
CA HIS A 320 13.70 21.86 7.50
C HIS A 320 13.66 23.39 7.33
N LYS A 321 13.17 24.10 8.35
CA LYS A 321 13.11 25.58 8.37
C LYS A 321 12.28 26.19 7.24
N VAL A 322 11.27 25.46 6.73
CA VAL A 322 10.32 26.01 5.75
C VAL A 322 9.45 27.06 6.44
N PRO A 323 9.37 28.30 5.92
CA PRO A 323 8.49 29.32 6.48
C PRO A 323 7.03 28.88 6.52
N LEU A 324 6.32 29.13 7.62
CA LEU A 324 4.94 28.70 7.82
C LEU A 324 4.01 29.16 6.68
N LEU A 325 4.14 30.41 6.27
CA LEU A 325 3.33 30.97 5.16
C LEU A 325 3.56 30.21 3.85
N ARG A 326 4.80 29.82 3.56
CA ARG A 326 5.12 29.03 2.37
C ARG A 326 4.56 27.62 2.45
N ALA A 327 4.70 26.97 3.61
CA ALA A 327 4.11 25.66 3.84
C ALA A 327 2.59 25.70 3.70
N THR A 328 1.91 26.70 4.26
CA THR A 328 0.46 26.90 4.11
C THR A 328 0.08 27.12 2.65
N ALA A 329 0.78 28.00 1.92
CA ALA A 329 0.51 28.24 0.52
C ALA A 329 0.66 26.96 -0.34
N ASN A 330 1.71 26.18 -0.11
CA ASN A 330 1.93 24.93 -0.84
C ASN A 330 0.86 23.87 -0.51
N LEU A 331 0.36 23.83 0.73
CA LEU A 331 -0.73 22.94 1.10
C LEU A 331 -2.03 23.36 0.40
N CYS A 332 -2.39 24.64 0.43
CA CYS A 332 -3.58 25.16 -0.25
C CYS A 332 -3.54 24.97 -1.78
N GLN A 333 -2.35 25.05 -2.37
CA GLN A 333 -2.12 24.90 -3.80
C GLN A 333 -1.84 23.45 -4.24
N ALA A 334 -1.83 22.49 -3.33
CA ALA A 334 -1.45 21.11 -3.62
C ALA A 334 -2.25 20.49 -4.79
N TRP A 335 -3.49 20.88 -4.95
CA TRP A 335 -4.38 20.38 -6.03
C TRP A 335 -4.40 21.26 -7.28
N GLY A 336 -3.65 22.38 -7.29
CA GLY A 336 -3.56 23.31 -8.41
C GLY A 336 -2.79 22.73 -9.62
N SER A 337 -2.95 23.37 -10.78
CA SER A 337 -2.31 22.94 -12.04
C SER A 337 -0.79 22.98 -11.98
N GLU A 338 -0.23 24.02 -11.37
CA GLU A 338 1.22 24.18 -11.23
C GLU A 338 1.83 23.12 -10.33
N SER A 339 1.22 22.84 -9.17
CA SER A 339 1.65 21.77 -8.28
C SER A 339 1.62 20.40 -8.97
N LYS A 340 0.60 20.14 -9.80
CA LYS A 340 0.53 18.94 -10.63
C LYS A 340 1.64 18.90 -11.69
N TYR A 341 1.99 20.04 -12.29
CA TYR A 341 3.10 20.11 -13.25
C TYR A 341 4.44 19.82 -12.56
N ILE A 342 4.71 20.43 -11.40
CA ILE A 342 5.90 20.17 -10.59
C ILE A 342 5.95 18.68 -10.18
N ALA A 343 4.82 18.11 -9.76
CA ALA A 343 4.71 16.71 -9.41
C ALA A 343 5.04 15.76 -10.60
N ARG A 344 4.61 16.12 -11.83
CA ARG A 344 5.01 15.37 -13.05
C ARG A 344 6.52 15.44 -13.26
N ARG A 345 7.09 16.64 -13.20
CA ARG A 345 8.52 16.87 -13.39
C ARG A 345 9.36 16.14 -12.34
N ALA A 346 8.87 16.07 -11.13
CA ALA A 346 9.46 15.29 -10.03
C ALA A 346 9.22 13.78 -10.14
N GLY A 347 8.34 13.31 -11.03
CA GLY A 347 7.97 11.90 -11.17
C GLY A 347 7.05 11.36 -10.07
N LEU A 348 6.46 12.24 -9.26
CA LEU A 348 5.63 11.87 -8.10
C LEU A 348 4.29 11.24 -8.51
N MET A 349 3.81 11.48 -9.73
CA MET A 349 2.59 10.83 -10.22
C MET A 349 2.76 9.32 -10.40
N ALA A 350 3.93 8.88 -10.91
CA ALA A 350 4.23 7.46 -11.01
C ALA A 350 4.35 6.81 -9.62
N ASP A 351 4.86 7.55 -8.65
CA ASP A 351 4.99 7.12 -7.27
C ASP A 351 3.63 6.99 -6.56
N ALA A 352 2.73 7.94 -6.76
CA ALA A 352 1.36 7.87 -6.25
C ALA A 352 0.60 6.67 -6.84
N LEU A 353 0.74 6.41 -8.14
CA LEU A 353 0.17 5.25 -8.81
C LEU A 353 0.76 3.94 -8.24
N ALA A 354 2.08 3.87 -8.09
CA ALA A 354 2.74 2.70 -7.52
C ALA A 354 2.32 2.46 -6.07
N SER A 355 2.17 3.51 -5.26
CA SER A 355 1.75 3.39 -3.85
C SER A 355 0.28 2.96 -3.71
N ASN A 356 -0.60 3.39 -4.62
CA ASN A 356 -1.99 2.93 -4.66
C ASN A 356 -2.07 1.45 -5.05
N LEU A 357 -1.31 1.03 -6.07
CA LEU A 357 -1.20 -0.38 -6.43
C LEU A 357 -0.67 -1.25 -5.29
N ASP A 358 0.27 -0.72 -4.48
CA ASP A 358 0.79 -1.39 -3.30
C ASP A 358 -0.23 -1.56 -2.18
N ARG A 359 -0.99 -0.52 -1.89
CA ARG A 359 -2.06 -0.61 -0.89
C ARG A 359 -3.07 -1.69 -1.24
N PHE A 360 -3.44 -1.79 -2.52
CA PHE A 360 -4.45 -2.72 -2.98
C PHE A 360 -3.90 -4.14 -3.22
N GLY A 361 -2.65 -4.26 -3.71
CA GLY A 361 -2.03 -5.55 -3.98
C GLY A 361 -1.44 -6.24 -2.74
N GLN A 362 -0.87 -5.49 -1.80
CA GLN A 362 -0.15 -6.04 -0.65
C GLN A 362 -0.94 -6.06 0.66
N ASN A 363 -1.93 -5.18 0.85
CA ASN A 363 -2.71 -5.08 2.09
C ASN A 363 -3.95 -5.98 2.14
N ASN A 364 -4.00 -7.03 1.31
CA ASN A 364 -5.06 -8.04 1.42
C ASN A 364 -6.50 -7.51 1.22
N VAL A 365 -6.66 -6.43 0.49
CA VAL A 365 -7.97 -6.14 -0.09
C VAL A 365 -8.21 -7.26 -1.09
N GLY A 366 -8.96 -8.27 -0.64
CA GLY A 366 -9.07 -9.56 -1.31
C GLY A 366 -9.54 -9.40 -2.73
N GLN A 367 -9.18 -10.36 -3.53
CA GLN A 367 -9.81 -10.64 -4.79
C GLN A 367 -11.31 -10.86 -4.53
N GLY A 368 -12.15 -10.47 -5.47
CA GLY A 368 -13.59 -10.66 -5.36
C GLY A 368 -14.36 -9.36 -5.06
N TRP A 369 -15.68 -9.50 -4.96
CA TRP A 369 -16.60 -8.37 -4.84
C TRP A 369 -16.37 -7.51 -3.59
N THR A 370 -15.98 -8.12 -2.46
CA THR A 370 -15.67 -7.38 -1.22
C THR A 370 -14.45 -6.50 -1.38
N GLY A 371 -13.44 -6.94 -2.12
CA GLY A 371 -12.26 -6.15 -2.45
C GLY A 371 -12.58 -4.98 -3.39
N MET A 372 -13.39 -5.21 -4.43
CA MET A 372 -13.85 -4.13 -5.30
C MET A 372 -14.64 -3.07 -4.53
N LEU A 373 -15.51 -3.51 -3.61
CA LEU A 373 -16.31 -2.61 -2.78
C LEU A 373 -15.44 -1.79 -1.83
N ALA A 374 -14.45 -2.41 -1.17
CA ALA A 374 -13.50 -1.71 -0.31
C ALA A 374 -12.69 -0.67 -1.10
N ASN A 375 -12.26 -0.98 -2.33
CA ASN A 375 -11.57 -0.05 -3.21
C ASN A 375 -12.46 1.14 -3.61
N ALA A 376 -13.72 0.88 -3.96
CA ALA A 376 -14.68 1.93 -4.25
C ALA A 376 -14.85 2.86 -3.04
N MET A 377 -15.02 2.29 -1.85
CA MET A 377 -15.17 3.08 -0.62
C MET A 377 -13.95 3.95 -0.32
N MET A 378 -12.73 3.46 -0.56
CA MET A 378 -11.50 4.26 -0.41
C MET A 378 -11.49 5.46 -1.36
N LYS A 379 -11.90 5.29 -2.60
CA LYS A 379 -12.00 6.39 -3.58
C LYS A 379 -13.05 7.43 -3.17
N PHE A 380 -14.24 7.00 -2.78
CA PHE A 380 -15.35 7.88 -2.39
C PHE A 380 -15.15 8.54 -1.03
N SER A 381 -14.33 7.99 -0.14
CA SER A 381 -14.01 8.62 1.15
C SER A 381 -13.17 9.89 1.04
N LEU A 382 -12.59 10.19 -0.12
CA LEU A 382 -11.66 11.29 -0.40
C LEU A 382 -10.31 11.21 0.36
N LEU A 383 -10.09 10.14 1.12
CA LEU A 383 -8.87 9.95 1.91
C LEU A 383 -7.61 9.91 1.04
N ASP A 384 -7.66 9.19 -0.09
CA ASP A 384 -6.52 9.09 -0.99
C ASP A 384 -6.16 10.44 -1.62
N GLN A 385 -7.16 11.23 -1.98
CA GLN A 385 -6.96 12.56 -2.54
C GLN A 385 -6.31 13.50 -1.52
N TRP A 386 -6.77 13.46 -0.28
CA TRP A 386 -6.22 14.23 0.83
C TRP A 386 -4.77 13.84 1.13
N THR A 387 -4.53 12.57 1.36
CA THR A 387 -3.21 12.03 1.69
C THR A 387 -2.18 12.34 0.59
N ASN A 388 -2.57 12.17 -0.68
CA ASN A 388 -1.71 12.49 -1.81
C ASN A 388 -1.45 13.99 -1.93
N GLY A 389 -2.44 14.85 -1.64
CA GLY A 389 -2.28 16.31 -1.62
C GLY A 389 -1.28 16.75 -0.54
N VAL A 390 -1.41 16.26 0.67
CA VAL A 390 -0.50 16.57 1.79
C VAL A 390 0.93 16.11 1.48
N ARG A 391 1.10 14.90 0.94
CA ARG A 391 2.43 14.38 0.51
C ARG A 391 3.02 15.22 -0.60
N GLN A 392 2.23 15.57 -1.62
CA GLN A 392 2.68 16.42 -2.72
C GLN A 392 3.14 17.79 -2.22
N ALA A 393 2.38 18.43 -1.34
CA ALA A 393 2.77 19.70 -0.72
C ALA A 393 4.10 19.57 0.07
N SER A 394 4.25 18.49 0.84
CA SER A 394 5.49 18.21 1.59
C SER A 394 6.67 18.01 0.65
N MET A 395 6.51 17.25 -0.44
CA MET A 395 7.59 17.04 -1.41
C MET A 395 7.97 18.35 -2.11
N ILE A 396 7.00 19.22 -2.46
CA ILE A 396 7.29 20.55 -3.04
C ILE A 396 8.06 21.42 -2.03
N ASN A 397 7.72 21.37 -0.74
CA ASN A 397 8.50 22.05 0.29
C ASN A 397 9.95 21.55 0.31
N MET A 398 10.17 20.24 0.28
CA MET A 398 11.51 19.65 0.30
C MET A 398 12.28 19.96 -0.98
N MET A 399 11.65 19.93 -2.14
CA MET A 399 12.27 20.37 -3.40
C MET A 399 12.71 21.84 -3.35
N GLY A 400 11.91 22.70 -2.70
CA GLY A 400 12.25 24.09 -2.46
C GLY A 400 13.42 24.25 -1.48
N VAL A 401 13.47 23.46 -0.41
CA VAL A 401 14.60 23.43 0.52
C VAL A 401 15.87 22.98 -0.19
N MET A 402 15.79 21.86 -0.94
CA MET A 402 16.94 21.33 -1.67
C MET A 402 17.46 22.30 -2.74
N SER A 403 16.59 23.05 -3.43
CA SER A 403 17.00 24.10 -4.36
C SER A 403 17.88 25.18 -3.72
N ASN A 404 17.75 25.44 -2.44
CA ASN A 404 18.56 26.41 -1.73
C ASN A 404 19.79 25.76 -1.09
N VAL A 405 19.61 24.60 -0.46
CA VAL A 405 20.66 23.93 0.34
C VAL A 405 21.67 23.26 -0.58
N SER A 406 21.28 22.76 -1.76
CA SER A 406 22.21 22.15 -2.72
C SER A 406 23.31 23.12 -3.21
N ALA A 407 23.11 24.42 -3.09
CA ALA A 407 24.15 25.39 -3.40
C ALA A 407 25.33 25.38 -2.39
N TRP A 408 25.17 24.73 -1.25
CA TRP A 408 26.20 24.69 -0.20
C TRP A 408 27.12 23.47 -0.38
N ASP A 409 28.36 23.60 0.13
CA ASP A 409 29.28 22.48 0.15
C ASP A 409 28.76 21.36 1.07
N TRP A 410 29.00 20.10 0.68
CA TRP A 410 28.60 18.91 1.42
C TRP A 410 29.08 18.91 2.88
N ASN A 411 30.28 19.46 3.11
CA ASN A 411 30.93 19.47 4.43
C ASN A 411 30.37 20.52 5.39
N ILE A 412 29.69 21.56 4.87
CA ILE A 412 29.07 22.61 5.69
C ILE A 412 27.57 22.38 5.91
N LEU A 413 27.03 21.29 5.40
CA LEU A 413 25.64 20.92 5.67
C LEU A 413 25.39 20.75 7.17
N GLU A 414 24.21 21.18 7.60
CA GLU A 414 23.78 20.96 8.99
C GLU A 414 23.83 19.47 9.33
N PRO A 415 24.41 19.07 10.50
CA PRO A 415 24.58 17.65 10.85
C PRO A 415 23.29 16.83 10.78
N PHE A 416 22.15 17.42 11.12
CA PHE A 416 20.85 16.77 11.00
C PHE A 416 20.50 16.48 9.54
N GLN A 417 20.63 17.45 8.65
CA GLN A 417 20.33 17.28 7.21
C GLN A 417 21.29 16.26 6.59
N LYS A 418 22.58 16.39 6.84
CA LYS A 418 23.60 15.47 6.34
C LYS A 418 23.31 14.03 6.74
N ARG A 419 22.97 13.79 8.02
CA ARG A 419 22.60 12.46 8.52
C ARG A 419 21.36 11.87 7.82
N GLN A 420 20.32 12.70 7.53
CA GLN A 420 19.15 12.23 6.80
C GLN A 420 19.51 11.77 5.39
N LEU A 421 20.38 12.51 4.72
CA LEU A 421 20.85 12.19 3.37
C LEU A 421 21.73 10.92 3.35
N GLU A 422 22.73 10.85 4.25
CA GLU A 422 23.63 9.68 4.38
C GLU A 422 22.87 8.40 4.70
N ARG A 423 21.81 8.46 5.54
CA ARG A 423 20.95 7.32 5.86
C ARG A 423 20.26 6.73 4.62
N LEU A 424 20.00 7.55 3.63
CA LEU A 424 19.36 7.17 2.36
C LEU A 424 20.37 6.82 1.27
N GLY A 425 21.66 6.78 1.61
CA GLY A 425 22.73 6.42 0.69
C GLY A 425 23.19 7.57 -0.21
N VAL A 426 22.82 8.81 0.11
CA VAL A 426 23.34 9.99 -0.61
C VAL A 426 24.82 10.18 -0.32
N THR A 427 25.61 10.24 -1.35
CA THR A 427 27.06 10.47 -1.31
C THR A 427 27.42 11.91 -1.68
N GLU A 428 28.65 12.33 -1.40
CA GLU A 428 29.16 13.62 -1.87
C GLU A 428 29.14 13.71 -3.40
N ARG A 429 29.30 12.59 -4.10
CA ARG A 429 29.21 12.50 -5.57
C ARG A 429 27.79 12.81 -6.07
N ASP A 430 26.77 12.27 -5.41
CA ASP A 430 25.36 12.62 -5.70
C ASP A 430 25.11 14.10 -5.44
N TRP A 431 25.67 14.60 -4.35
CA TRP A 431 25.52 16.00 -3.97
C TRP A 431 26.08 16.97 -5.02
N LYS A 432 27.24 16.65 -5.62
CA LYS A 432 27.82 17.45 -6.72
C LYS A 432 26.89 17.49 -7.93
N LEU A 433 26.21 16.41 -8.25
CA LEU A 433 25.19 16.39 -9.31
C LEU A 433 23.98 17.27 -8.98
N TRP A 434 23.54 17.26 -7.70
CA TRP A 434 22.45 18.14 -7.27
C TRP A 434 22.87 19.61 -7.27
N GLN A 435 24.13 19.93 -7.00
CA GLN A 435 24.68 21.28 -7.11
C GLN A 435 24.74 21.78 -8.56
N ALA A 436 25.13 20.91 -9.49
CA ALA A 436 25.22 21.22 -10.90
C ALA A 436 23.86 21.38 -11.58
N ALA A 437 22.80 20.79 -11.00
CA ALA A 437 21.45 20.87 -11.55
C ALA A 437 20.90 22.31 -11.50
N LYS A 438 20.13 22.71 -12.53
CA LYS A 438 19.48 24.02 -12.61
C LYS A 438 18.04 23.91 -12.11
N PRO A 439 17.70 24.41 -10.87
CA PRO A 439 16.37 24.29 -10.34
C PRO A 439 15.29 24.93 -11.21
N TYR A 440 14.18 24.22 -11.38
CA TYR A 440 13.01 24.75 -12.07
C TYR A 440 12.45 25.98 -11.35
N LYS A 441 12.13 27.03 -12.11
CA LYS A 441 11.51 28.24 -11.59
C LYS A 441 10.00 28.19 -11.88
N ALA A 442 9.20 28.10 -10.82
CA ALA A 442 7.75 28.11 -10.89
C ALA A 442 7.19 29.47 -11.28
N HIS A 443 5.95 29.54 -11.74
CA HIS A 443 5.30 30.80 -12.16
C HIS A 443 5.24 31.86 -11.05
N ASN A 444 5.11 31.41 -9.78
CA ASN A 444 5.16 32.27 -8.61
C ASN A 444 6.59 32.73 -8.22
N GLY A 445 7.59 32.40 -9.03
CA GLY A 445 9.00 32.74 -8.79
C GLY A 445 9.73 31.79 -7.85
N ALA A 446 9.08 30.82 -7.23
CA ALA A 446 9.71 29.84 -6.35
C ALA A 446 10.65 28.91 -7.16
N ARG A 447 11.82 28.59 -6.59
CA ARG A 447 12.74 27.62 -7.17
C ARG A 447 12.52 26.27 -6.51
N VAL A 448 12.45 25.21 -7.29
CA VAL A 448 12.32 23.83 -6.81
C VAL A 448 13.29 22.94 -7.59
N LEU A 449 14.08 22.15 -6.89
CA LEU A 449 14.96 21.17 -7.50
C LEU A 449 14.13 19.91 -7.78
N THR A 450 13.99 19.53 -9.05
CA THR A 450 13.25 18.33 -9.44
C THR A 450 14.20 17.24 -9.92
N ARG A 451 13.73 15.99 -9.95
CA ARG A 451 14.54 14.88 -10.49
C ARG A 451 14.91 15.09 -11.95
N GLN A 452 14.06 15.81 -12.72
CA GLN A 452 14.33 16.09 -14.11
C GLN A 452 15.49 17.08 -14.25
N ASP A 453 15.59 18.07 -13.35
CA ASP A 453 16.70 19.01 -13.34
C ASP A 453 18.04 18.31 -13.11
N ILE A 454 18.05 17.26 -12.23
CA ILE A 454 19.24 16.44 -12.00
C ILE A 454 19.57 15.57 -13.23
N ARG A 455 18.57 15.06 -13.93
CA ARG A 455 18.78 14.29 -15.17
C ARG A 455 19.27 15.11 -16.34
N GLU A 456 18.96 16.38 -16.34
CA GLU A 456 19.34 17.35 -17.38
C GLU A 456 20.72 17.99 -17.11
N VAL A 457 21.47 17.50 -16.11
CA VAL A 457 22.84 17.95 -15.86
C VAL A 457 23.72 17.55 -17.03
N ASP A 458 24.42 18.55 -17.57
CA ASP A 458 25.39 18.36 -18.62
C ASP A 458 26.67 17.74 -18.05
N LEU A 459 26.89 16.46 -18.34
CA LEU A 459 28.03 15.70 -17.84
C LEU A 459 29.35 16.16 -18.45
N ASP A 460 29.35 16.66 -19.70
CA ASP A 460 30.55 17.13 -20.35
C ASP A 460 31.05 18.41 -19.66
N VAL A 461 30.14 19.32 -19.35
CA VAL A 461 30.45 20.50 -18.54
C VAL A 461 30.93 20.14 -17.13
N LEU A 462 30.26 19.19 -16.48
CA LEU A 462 30.62 18.77 -15.12
C LEU A 462 31.97 18.06 -15.06
N ASN A 463 32.30 17.31 -16.09
CA ASN A 463 33.60 16.67 -16.29
C ASN A 463 34.68 17.58 -16.85
N GLY A 464 34.38 18.85 -17.14
CA GLY A 464 35.34 19.79 -17.70
C GLY A 464 35.78 19.48 -19.14
N ILE A 465 34.98 18.70 -19.87
CA ILE A 465 35.23 18.39 -21.29
C ILE A 465 34.97 19.64 -22.10
N ASN A 466 35.96 20.03 -22.85
CA ASN A 466 35.83 21.24 -23.73
C ASN A 466 35.14 20.83 -25.04
N PRO A 467 34.07 21.51 -25.46
CA PRO A 467 33.42 21.24 -26.75
C PRO A 467 34.28 21.54 -27.98
N ASP A 468 35.47 22.16 -27.82
CA ASP A 468 36.39 22.40 -28.90
C ASP A 468 37.13 21.09 -29.29
N PRO A 469 36.92 20.54 -30.49
CA PRO A 469 37.50 19.27 -30.91
C PRO A 469 39.04 19.28 -31.00
N ASP A 470 39.67 20.45 -31.00
CA ASP A 470 41.13 20.60 -31.02
C ASP A 470 41.75 20.74 -29.61
N SER A 471 40.93 20.75 -28.55
CA SER A 471 41.44 20.82 -27.19
C SER A 471 41.77 19.40 -26.66
N LEU A 472 42.92 19.28 -26.00
CA LEU A 472 43.25 18.07 -25.24
C LEU A 472 42.33 18.00 -24.00
N ASP A 473 41.39 17.06 -24.00
CA ASP A 473 40.56 16.82 -22.83
C ASP A 473 41.41 16.45 -21.61
N PRO A 474 41.16 17.07 -20.45
CA PRO A 474 41.86 16.69 -19.24
C PRO A 474 41.57 15.23 -18.90
N GLN A 475 42.61 14.45 -18.65
CA GLN A 475 42.44 13.10 -18.07
C GLN A 475 41.87 13.26 -16.66
N ILE A 476 40.55 13.07 -16.53
CA ILE A 476 39.87 13.18 -15.25
C ILE A 476 39.85 11.79 -14.60
N ASP A 477 40.47 11.70 -13.43
CA ASP A 477 40.31 10.52 -12.61
C ASP A 477 38.87 10.39 -12.14
N ASN A 478 38.16 9.32 -12.55
CA ASN A 478 36.78 9.01 -12.17
C ASN A 478 35.71 10.02 -12.63
N PRO A 479 35.49 10.19 -13.95
CA PRO A 479 34.48 11.11 -14.47
C PRO A 479 33.06 10.74 -14.05
N PHE A 480 32.15 11.71 -14.02
CA PHE A 480 30.74 11.46 -13.82
C PHE A 480 30.14 10.76 -15.03
N THR A 481 29.35 9.74 -14.75
CA THR A 481 28.70 8.91 -15.77
C THR A 481 27.17 8.97 -15.63
N GLN A 482 26.44 8.50 -16.63
CA GLN A 482 24.98 8.37 -16.56
C GLN A 482 24.53 7.51 -15.37
N ARG A 483 25.34 6.55 -14.94
CA ARG A 483 25.07 5.72 -13.76
C ARG A 483 25.08 6.55 -12.47
N ASP A 484 25.97 7.52 -12.37
CA ASP A 484 26.00 8.44 -11.24
C ASP A 484 24.75 9.34 -11.20
N VAL A 485 24.31 9.81 -12.39
CA VAL A 485 23.06 10.58 -12.50
C VAL A 485 21.85 9.74 -12.06
N ASP A 486 21.77 8.48 -12.50
CA ASP A 486 20.68 7.58 -12.13
C ASP A 486 20.68 7.29 -10.64
N HIS A 487 21.85 7.15 -10.02
CA HIS A 487 22.00 6.98 -8.57
C HIS A 487 21.58 8.26 -7.83
N ALA A 488 22.08 9.42 -8.24
CA ALA A 488 21.72 10.70 -7.65
C ALA A 488 20.23 11.03 -7.75
N VAL A 489 19.58 10.66 -8.87
CA VAL A 489 18.12 10.78 -9.04
C VAL A 489 17.37 9.82 -8.11
N SER A 490 17.82 8.56 -7.96
CA SER A 490 17.14 7.57 -7.13
C SER A 490 17.23 7.93 -5.64
N THR A 491 18.39 8.36 -5.16
CA THR A 491 18.59 8.83 -3.78
C THR A 491 17.82 10.12 -3.49
N TYR A 492 17.72 11.03 -4.47
CA TYR A 492 16.90 12.23 -4.36
C TYR A 492 15.42 11.92 -4.18
N VAL A 493 14.88 11.04 -5.02
CA VAL A 493 13.47 10.60 -4.91
C VAL A 493 13.24 9.85 -3.60
N ALA A 494 14.18 9.02 -3.15
CA ALA A 494 14.10 8.34 -1.86
C ALA A 494 14.03 9.34 -0.69
N PHE A 495 14.83 10.42 -0.73
CA PHE A 495 14.78 11.50 0.25
C PHE A 495 13.42 12.20 0.27
N LEU A 496 12.89 12.59 -0.89
CA LEU A 496 11.57 13.22 -0.97
C LEU A 496 10.45 12.32 -0.43
N ARG A 497 10.54 11.01 -0.70
CA ARG A 497 9.55 10.02 -0.20
C ARG A 497 9.64 9.84 1.31
N ASP A 498 10.84 9.74 1.86
CA ASP A 498 11.03 9.58 3.31
C ASP A 498 10.47 10.79 4.05
N GLU A 499 10.81 12.00 3.64
CA GLU A 499 10.32 13.23 4.26
C GLU A 499 8.80 13.44 4.09
N SER A 500 8.25 13.15 2.92
CA SER A 500 6.80 13.21 2.72
C SER A 500 6.03 12.16 3.52
N GLY A 501 6.65 11.01 3.75
CA GLY A 501 6.09 9.96 4.60
C GLY A 501 6.07 10.33 6.08
N LEU A 502 6.81 11.35 6.52
CA LEU A 502 6.70 11.93 7.86
C LEU A 502 5.52 12.90 7.96
N ALA A 503 5.24 13.64 6.88
CA ALA A 503 4.14 14.60 6.83
C ALA A 503 2.76 13.94 6.76
N SER A 504 2.63 12.89 5.94
CA SER A 504 1.43 12.05 5.87
C SER A 504 1.85 10.59 5.82
N LEU A 505 1.60 9.91 6.91
CA LEU A 505 2.13 8.58 7.17
C LEU A 505 1.66 7.52 6.16
N ALA A 506 2.63 6.77 5.65
CA ALA A 506 2.39 5.50 4.98
C ALA A 506 3.04 4.37 5.79
N PRO A 507 2.40 3.19 5.88
CA PRO A 507 3.03 2.03 6.47
C PRO A 507 4.33 1.72 5.72
N ASP A 508 5.45 1.82 6.40
CA ASP A 508 6.77 1.44 5.91
C ASP A 508 7.00 -0.07 5.98
N LEU A 509 8.15 -0.54 5.53
CA LEU A 509 8.52 -1.95 5.59
C LEU A 509 8.47 -2.49 7.03
N ARG A 510 8.87 -1.68 8.01
CA ARG A 510 8.89 -2.07 9.43
C ARG A 510 7.50 -2.30 9.98
N THR A 511 6.59 -1.37 9.71
CA THR A 511 5.19 -1.47 10.12
C THR A 511 4.49 -2.66 9.45
N ARG A 512 4.77 -2.89 8.16
CA ARG A 512 4.24 -4.04 7.42
C ARG A 512 4.79 -5.37 7.92
N ALA A 513 6.06 -5.42 8.34
CA ALA A 513 6.66 -6.61 8.92
C ALA A 513 5.94 -7.06 10.19
N LEU A 514 5.45 -6.13 11.01
CA LEU A 514 4.72 -6.46 12.24
C LEU A 514 3.45 -7.28 11.97
N SER A 515 2.77 -7.07 10.86
CA SER A 515 1.56 -7.81 10.51
C SER A 515 1.79 -9.28 10.15
N ASN A 516 3.05 -9.66 9.89
CA ASN A 516 3.43 -11.02 9.52
C ASN A 516 4.25 -11.75 10.60
N ILE A 517 4.52 -11.09 11.73
CA ILE A 517 5.40 -11.64 12.79
C ILE A 517 4.78 -12.86 13.48
N ALA A 518 3.45 -12.96 13.52
CA ALA A 518 2.72 -14.05 14.18
C ALA A 518 2.43 -15.24 13.25
N GLY A 519 2.87 -15.20 12.02
CA GLY A 519 2.73 -16.29 11.07
C GLY A 519 2.39 -15.86 9.65
N GLU A 520 2.45 -16.83 8.74
CA GLU A 520 2.15 -16.66 7.33
C GLU A 520 0.66 -16.41 7.08
N ARG A 521 0.35 -15.92 5.89
CA ARG A 521 -1.03 -15.70 5.44
C ARG A 521 -1.78 -17.03 5.37
N GLY A 522 -3.04 -17.02 5.86
CA GLY A 522 -3.89 -18.21 5.93
C GLY A 522 -3.64 -19.11 7.15
N THR A 523 -2.64 -18.80 8.00
CA THR A 523 -2.53 -19.41 9.33
C THR A 523 -3.41 -18.67 10.32
N LEU A 524 -3.97 -19.38 11.32
CA LEU A 524 -4.84 -18.78 12.33
C LEU A 524 -4.13 -17.60 13.05
N GLY A 525 -2.90 -17.79 13.52
CA GLY A 525 -2.11 -16.75 14.18
C GLY A 525 -1.82 -15.55 13.28
N GLY A 526 -1.43 -15.80 12.01
CA GLY A 526 -1.19 -14.76 11.02
C GLY A 526 -2.44 -13.96 10.69
N GLU A 527 -3.60 -14.61 10.53
CA GLU A 527 -4.84 -13.92 10.20
C GLU A 527 -5.42 -13.13 11.40
N ILE A 528 -5.29 -13.64 12.61
CA ILE A 528 -5.65 -12.90 13.84
C ILE A 528 -4.78 -11.64 13.96
N MET A 529 -3.45 -11.76 13.78
CA MET A 529 -2.55 -10.61 13.87
C MET A 529 -2.83 -9.56 12.79
N ARG A 530 -3.11 -9.97 11.57
CA ARG A 530 -3.52 -9.05 10.49
C ARG A 530 -4.84 -8.34 10.80
N SER A 531 -5.79 -9.06 11.38
CA SER A 531 -7.07 -8.48 11.80
C SER A 531 -6.91 -7.54 12.99
N PHE A 532 -6.03 -7.87 13.93
CA PHE A 532 -5.66 -7.02 15.06
C PHE A 532 -4.98 -5.72 14.61
N LEU A 533 -4.07 -5.80 13.66
CA LEU A 533 -3.32 -4.65 13.13
C LEU A 533 -4.11 -3.86 12.06
N LEU A 534 -5.28 -4.33 11.66
CA LEU A 534 -6.15 -3.55 10.78
C LEU A 534 -6.48 -2.21 11.46
N PHE A 535 -6.18 -1.11 10.80
CA PHE A 535 -6.23 0.28 11.30
C PHE A 535 -5.20 0.66 12.39
N LYS A 536 -4.51 -0.29 13.03
CA LYS A 536 -3.46 0.00 14.02
C LYS A 536 -2.08 0.22 13.40
N SER A 537 -1.90 -0.15 12.15
CA SER A 537 -0.64 0.09 11.41
C SER A 537 -0.30 1.57 11.32
N PHE A 538 -1.30 2.46 11.22
CA PHE A 538 -1.09 3.91 11.18
C PHE A 538 -0.50 4.44 12.52
N PRO A 539 -1.14 4.29 13.69
CA PRO A 539 -0.57 4.79 14.94
C PRO A 539 0.76 4.12 15.30
N ILE A 540 0.97 2.86 14.96
CA ILE A 540 2.26 2.19 15.17
C ILE A 540 3.35 2.83 14.28
N GLY A 541 3.06 3.02 13.01
CA GLY A 541 3.98 3.69 12.07
C GLY A 541 4.29 5.12 12.49
N PHE A 542 3.29 5.85 13.02
CA PHE A 542 3.44 7.18 13.59
C PHE A 542 4.48 7.19 14.71
N VAL A 543 4.28 6.37 15.73
CA VAL A 543 5.19 6.30 16.87
C VAL A 543 6.60 5.90 16.43
N LEU A 544 6.74 4.87 15.60
CA LEU A 544 8.06 4.39 15.17
C LEU A 544 8.84 5.45 14.38
N ARG A 545 8.19 6.15 13.44
CA ARG A 545 8.84 7.19 12.63
C ARG A 545 9.23 8.42 13.46
N HIS A 546 8.32 8.89 14.32
CA HIS A 546 8.62 10.06 15.16
C HIS A 546 9.68 9.76 16.21
N LEU A 547 9.72 8.52 16.76
CA LEU A 547 10.81 8.09 17.66
C LEU A 547 12.15 8.03 16.95
N GLU A 548 12.21 7.54 15.72
CA GLU A 548 13.44 7.52 14.93
C GLU A 548 13.94 8.94 14.64
N ARG A 549 13.03 9.83 14.23
CA ARG A 549 13.35 11.24 14.01
C ARG A 549 13.81 11.93 15.29
N GLY A 550 13.19 11.61 16.41
CA GLY A 550 13.62 12.09 17.74
C GLY A 550 15.04 11.64 18.10
N LYS A 551 15.40 10.38 17.83
CA LYS A 551 16.78 9.88 18.05
C LYS A 551 17.79 10.63 17.18
N ASP A 552 17.49 10.88 15.92
CA ASP A 552 18.36 11.64 15.04
C ASP A 552 18.56 13.07 15.53
N LEU A 553 17.51 13.71 16.05
CA LEU A 553 17.60 15.03 16.67
C LEU A 553 18.44 15.05 17.95
N VAL A 554 18.31 14.03 18.81
CA VAL A 554 19.15 13.89 20.01
C VAL A 554 20.63 13.86 19.62
N GLN A 555 20.98 13.08 18.60
CA GLN A 555 22.36 12.88 18.18
C GLN A 555 22.96 14.07 17.43
N THR A 556 22.13 14.92 16.80
CA THR A 556 22.60 16.01 15.94
C THR A 556 22.35 17.40 16.50
N ARG A 557 21.24 17.61 17.24
CA ARG A 557 20.81 18.91 17.76
C ARG A 557 20.63 18.90 19.29
N GLY A 558 20.83 17.75 19.95
CA GLY A 558 20.70 17.56 21.39
C GLY A 558 19.28 17.32 21.92
N ASN A 559 19.18 16.96 23.20
CA ASN A 559 17.94 16.55 23.86
C ASN A 559 16.84 17.63 23.84
N ALA A 560 17.21 18.91 23.98
CA ALA A 560 16.24 20.02 23.99
C ALA A 560 15.51 20.14 22.66
N SER A 561 16.19 19.92 21.53
CA SER A 561 15.59 19.94 20.19
C SER A 561 14.64 18.75 19.96
N ALA A 562 15.02 17.57 20.44
CA ALA A 562 14.16 16.40 20.39
C ALA A 562 12.92 16.55 21.27
N ALA A 563 13.05 17.15 22.47
CA ALA A 563 11.91 17.44 23.34
C ALA A 563 10.94 18.46 22.72
N LYS A 564 11.47 19.54 22.12
CA LYS A 564 10.65 20.52 21.39
C LYS A 564 9.90 19.88 20.21
N TYR A 565 10.58 19.01 19.46
CA TYR A 565 9.97 18.28 18.37
C TYR A 565 8.83 17.36 18.86
N ALA A 566 9.07 16.57 19.90
CA ALA A 566 8.05 15.68 20.47
C ALA A 566 6.84 16.47 20.98
N ALA A 567 7.09 17.58 21.69
CA ALA A 567 6.03 18.49 22.14
C ALA A 567 5.23 19.06 20.97
N ALA A 568 5.90 19.53 19.90
CA ALA A 568 5.24 20.06 18.71
C ALA A 568 4.39 19.01 18.01
N VAL A 569 4.85 17.76 17.92
CA VAL A 569 4.07 16.64 17.36
C VAL A 569 2.82 16.37 18.20
N ILE A 570 2.98 16.23 19.54
CA ILE A 570 1.88 15.90 20.45
C ILE A 570 0.84 17.03 20.48
N VAL A 571 1.27 18.26 20.75
CA VAL A 571 0.37 19.42 20.84
C VAL A 571 -0.30 19.70 19.51
N GLY A 572 0.48 19.70 18.42
CA GLY A 572 -0.06 19.95 17.07
C GLY A 572 -1.09 18.92 16.65
N SER A 573 -0.78 17.62 16.85
CA SER A 573 -1.73 16.55 16.52
C SER A 573 -2.98 16.59 17.40
N THR A 574 -2.87 16.95 18.68
CA THR A 574 -4.03 17.11 19.58
C THR A 574 -4.94 18.25 19.15
N ILE A 575 -4.38 19.42 18.80
CA ILE A 575 -5.16 20.58 18.32
C ILE A 575 -5.87 20.23 17.00
N SER A 576 -5.16 19.61 16.04
CA SER A 576 -5.76 19.21 14.77
C SER A 576 -6.83 18.13 14.96
N ALA A 577 -6.65 17.24 15.92
CA ALA A 577 -7.65 16.24 16.30
C ALA A 577 -8.86 16.85 17.00
N ALA A 578 -8.68 17.88 17.81
CA ALA A 578 -9.79 18.64 18.40
C ALA A 578 -10.70 19.22 17.29
N ILE A 579 -10.11 19.78 16.23
CA ILE A 579 -10.85 20.23 15.05
C ILE A 579 -11.60 19.05 14.39
N SER A 580 -10.95 17.89 14.26
CA SER A 580 -11.56 16.68 13.69
C SER A 580 -12.77 16.21 14.52
N VAL A 581 -12.67 16.25 15.85
CA VAL A 581 -13.76 15.90 16.76
C VAL A 581 -14.93 16.86 16.56
N GLN A 582 -14.69 18.17 16.55
CA GLN A 582 -15.75 19.16 16.34
C GLN A 582 -16.44 19.02 14.98
N LEU A 583 -15.68 18.79 13.92
CA LEU A 583 -16.25 18.56 12.59
C LEU A 583 -17.14 17.31 12.55
N LYS A 584 -16.78 16.25 13.27
CA LYS A 584 -17.64 15.06 13.38
C LYS A 584 -18.94 15.36 14.08
N GLU A 585 -18.92 16.13 15.16
CA GLU A 585 -20.13 16.53 15.88
C GLU A 585 -21.03 17.39 14.98
N LEU A 586 -20.46 18.39 14.30
CA LEU A 586 -21.19 19.23 13.36
C LEU A 586 -21.83 18.42 12.22
N ILE A 587 -21.08 17.50 11.60
CA ILE A 587 -21.59 16.63 10.54
C ILE A 587 -22.67 15.68 11.08
N ALA A 588 -22.58 15.25 12.33
CA ALA A 588 -23.61 14.44 12.96
C ALA A 588 -24.90 15.25 13.30
N GLY A 589 -24.88 16.55 13.09
CA GLY A 589 -26.01 17.46 13.38
C GLY A 589 -26.06 17.92 14.82
N LYS A 590 -24.97 17.85 15.57
CA LYS A 590 -24.82 18.32 16.93
C LYS A 590 -24.08 19.63 17.00
N ASP A 591 -24.31 20.40 18.06
CA ASP A 591 -23.49 21.54 18.39
C ASP A 591 -22.04 21.12 18.72
N VAL A 592 -21.10 22.07 18.68
CA VAL A 592 -19.73 21.82 19.09
C VAL A 592 -19.65 21.45 20.58
N GLN A 593 -18.66 20.63 20.94
CA GLN A 593 -18.36 20.35 22.35
C GLN A 593 -17.61 21.53 22.98
N ASP A 594 -17.71 21.66 24.29
CA ASP A 594 -16.90 22.60 25.04
C ASP A 594 -15.40 22.34 24.91
N MET A 595 -14.67 23.33 24.40
CA MET A 595 -13.21 23.28 24.19
C MET A 595 -12.44 23.98 25.34
N SER A 596 -13.13 24.35 26.45
CA SER A 596 -12.42 24.91 27.59
C SER A 596 -11.32 23.97 28.09
N LEU A 597 -10.20 24.50 28.57
CA LEU A 597 -9.11 23.71 29.08
C LEU A 597 -9.48 22.89 30.32
N SER A 598 -10.60 23.21 30.98
CA SER A 598 -11.18 22.46 32.08
C SER A 598 -11.92 21.20 31.65
N ASN A 599 -12.35 21.10 30.36
CA ASN A 599 -12.99 19.90 29.83
C ASN A 599 -11.96 18.82 29.49
N THR A 600 -11.52 18.08 30.51
CA THR A 600 -10.51 17.03 30.38
C THR A 600 -10.94 15.89 29.46
N ASP A 601 -12.23 15.59 29.41
CA ASP A 601 -12.77 14.48 28.57
C ASP A 601 -12.66 14.81 27.09
N PHE A 602 -12.98 16.05 26.69
CA PHE A 602 -12.78 16.51 25.33
C PHE A 602 -11.31 16.44 24.89
N TRP A 603 -10.40 16.95 25.73
CA TRP A 603 -8.98 16.96 25.40
C TRP A 603 -8.36 15.55 25.42
N ALA A 604 -8.84 14.66 26.30
CA ALA A 604 -8.47 13.24 26.26
C ALA A 604 -8.93 12.57 24.97
N GLN A 605 -10.17 12.85 24.51
CA GLN A 605 -10.68 12.39 23.23
C GLN A 605 -9.86 12.94 22.05
N ALA A 606 -9.51 14.23 22.05
CA ALA A 606 -8.68 14.85 21.04
C ALA A 606 -7.27 14.22 21.00
N LEU A 607 -6.64 14.03 22.16
CA LEU A 607 -5.32 13.40 22.28
C LEU A 607 -5.32 11.96 21.74
N THR A 608 -6.36 11.19 22.04
CA THR A 608 -6.50 9.82 21.55
C THR A 608 -6.83 9.74 20.05
N THR A 609 -7.55 10.74 19.51
CA THR A 609 -7.87 10.84 18.08
C THR A 609 -6.66 11.30 17.26
N GLY A 610 -5.73 12.06 17.84
CA GLY A 610 -4.57 12.65 17.17
C GLY A 610 -3.49 11.68 16.66
N GLY A 611 -3.71 10.38 16.78
CA GLY A 611 -2.93 9.32 16.12
C GLY A 611 -1.70 8.83 16.88
N GLY A 612 -0.94 9.71 17.54
CA GLY A 612 0.34 9.31 18.17
C GLY A 612 0.19 8.51 19.46
N LEU A 613 -0.79 8.86 20.25
CA LEU A 613 -1.07 8.22 21.54
C LEU A 613 -2.31 7.31 21.50
N SER A 614 -3.05 7.25 20.40
CA SER A 614 -4.28 6.45 20.29
C SER A 614 -4.05 4.97 20.61
N PHE A 615 -2.95 4.39 20.14
CA PHE A 615 -2.60 3.01 20.46
C PHE A 615 -2.24 2.80 21.93
N LEU A 616 -1.51 3.74 22.53
CA LEU A 616 -1.16 3.71 23.96
C LEU A 616 -2.39 3.98 24.83
N ALA A 617 -3.24 4.89 24.42
CA ALA A 617 -4.48 5.21 25.12
C ALA A 617 -5.47 4.02 25.06
N ASP A 618 -5.64 3.38 23.90
CA ASP A 618 -6.43 2.15 23.77
C ASP A 618 -5.92 1.05 24.71
N MET A 619 -4.59 0.93 24.84
CA MET A 619 -3.97 -0.04 25.73
C MET A 619 -4.16 0.29 27.20
N ILE A 620 -4.07 1.57 27.59
CA ILE A 620 -4.25 2.04 28.97
C ILE A 620 -5.73 1.97 29.35
N LEU A 621 -6.63 2.45 28.50
CA LEU A 621 -8.06 2.48 28.73
C LEU A 621 -8.66 1.06 28.77
N ALA A 622 -8.17 0.13 27.95
CA ALA A 622 -8.57 -1.27 28.02
C ALA A 622 -8.18 -1.95 29.34
N GLY A 623 -7.17 -1.41 30.04
CA GLY A 623 -6.73 -1.90 31.35
C GLY A 623 -7.48 -1.26 32.53
N VAL A 624 -8.06 -0.06 32.37
CA VAL A 624 -8.70 0.70 33.44
C VAL A 624 -10.19 0.43 33.56
N ASP A 625 -10.91 0.31 32.42
CA ASP A 625 -12.36 0.05 32.40
C ASP A 625 -12.65 -1.43 32.12
N GLY A 626 -12.72 -2.23 33.14
CA GLY A 626 -12.89 -3.68 33.06
C GLY A 626 -14.15 -4.19 32.36
N LYS A 627 -15.20 -3.35 32.13
CA LYS A 627 -16.44 -3.71 31.44
C LYS A 627 -17.07 -2.49 30.77
N ASN A 628 -17.55 -2.67 29.53
CA ASN A 628 -18.41 -1.67 28.90
C ASN A 628 -19.87 -1.81 29.39
N ALA A 629 -20.75 -0.85 28.99
CA ALA A 629 -22.17 -0.80 29.34
C ALA A 629 -22.96 -2.09 29.03
N TYR A 630 -22.39 -3.04 28.29
CA TYR A 630 -22.99 -4.33 27.90
C TYR A 630 -22.34 -5.56 28.56
N GLY A 631 -21.45 -5.37 29.53
CA GLY A 631 -20.85 -6.49 30.29
C GLY A 631 -19.81 -7.34 29.53
N SER A 632 -19.48 -7.01 28.29
CA SER A 632 -18.41 -7.67 27.54
C SER A 632 -17.04 -7.15 27.97
N PRO A 633 -16.00 -8.01 28.12
CA PRO A 633 -14.66 -7.55 28.43
C PRO A 633 -14.14 -6.62 27.34
N ASN A 634 -13.72 -5.40 27.67
CA ASN A 634 -13.12 -4.45 26.73
C ASN A 634 -11.88 -5.01 26.04
N PHE A 635 -11.21 -5.98 26.67
CA PHE A 635 -10.08 -6.72 26.11
C PHE A 635 -10.39 -7.37 24.74
N LEU A 636 -11.60 -7.88 24.52
CA LEU A 636 -11.94 -8.54 23.24
C LEU A 636 -12.09 -7.53 22.09
N LYS A 637 -12.49 -6.28 22.37
CA LYS A 637 -12.49 -5.19 21.37
C LYS A 637 -11.05 -4.77 21.02
N PHE A 638 -10.11 -4.95 21.95
CA PHE A 638 -8.70 -4.72 21.69
C PHE A 638 -8.12 -5.70 20.64
N LEU A 639 -8.72 -6.88 20.47
CA LEU A 639 -8.32 -7.85 19.45
C LEU A 639 -8.56 -7.38 17.99
N GLY A 640 -9.10 -6.20 17.80
CA GLY A 640 -9.26 -5.56 16.51
C GLY A 640 -10.69 -5.53 15.99
N PRO A 641 -10.93 -4.83 14.87
CA PRO A 641 -12.27 -4.56 14.37
C PRO A 641 -13.05 -5.82 13.98
N VAL A 642 -12.39 -6.82 13.39
CA VAL A 642 -13.03 -8.10 13.03
C VAL A 642 -13.54 -8.85 14.27
N ALA A 643 -12.75 -8.86 15.35
CA ALA A 643 -13.18 -9.46 16.61
C ALA A 643 -14.37 -8.70 17.21
N GLY A 644 -14.38 -7.36 17.12
CA GLY A 644 -15.52 -6.53 17.52
C GLY A 644 -16.81 -6.92 16.79
N THR A 645 -16.74 -7.06 15.46
CA THR A 645 -17.91 -7.43 14.64
C THR A 645 -18.39 -8.85 14.91
N VAL A 646 -17.47 -9.80 15.16
CA VAL A 646 -17.85 -11.16 15.60
C VAL A 646 -18.60 -11.12 16.94
N LEU A 647 -18.16 -10.30 17.90
CA LEU A 647 -18.84 -10.13 19.18
C LEU A 647 -20.21 -9.46 19.02
N ASP A 648 -20.31 -8.41 18.20
CA ASP A 648 -21.58 -7.73 17.93
C ASP A 648 -22.58 -8.71 17.26
N THR A 649 -22.09 -9.57 16.34
CA THR A 649 -22.90 -10.63 15.72
C THR A 649 -23.35 -11.67 16.74
N TRP A 650 -22.46 -12.07 17.66
CA TRP A 650 -22.78 -12.97 18.76
C TRP A 650 -23.83 -12.38 19.71
N ASP A 651 -23.73 -11.08 20.02
CA ASP A 651 -24.70 -10.38 20.87
C ASP A 651 -26.10 -10.32 20.21
N VAL A 652 -26.16 -10.17 18.88
CA VAL A 652 -27.42 -10.28 18.12
C VAL A 652 -27.98 -11.70 18.22
N ALA A 653 -27.16 -12.72 17.95
CA ALA A 653 -27.59 -14.13 18.04
C ALA A 653 -28.05 -14.50 19.44
N LYS A 654 -27.30 -14.10 20.48
CA LYS A 654 -27.69 -14.32 21.89
C LYS A 654 -29.00 -13.61 22.24
N SER A 655 -29.24 -12.40 21.71
CA SER A 655 -30.49 -11.70 21.94
C SER A 655 -31.67 -12.45 21.31
N ALA A 656 -31.52 -12.91 20.07
CA ALA A 656 -32.53 -13.69 19.36
C ALA A 656 -32.89 -15.01 20.11
N VAL A 657 -31.88 -15.69 20.63
CA VAL A 657 -32.10 -16.89 21.45
C VAL A 657 -32.83 -16.54 22.76
N ASN A 658 -32.46 -15.45 23.42
CA ASN A 658 -33.11 -15.03 24.65
C ASN A 658 -34.57 -14.59 24.43
N GLU A 659 -34.89 -13.89 23.35
CA GLU A 659 -36.24 -13.54 22.95
C GLU A 659 -37.07 -14.80 22.63
N GLY A 660 -36.52 -15.71 21.84
CA GLY A 660 -37.23 -16.91 21.41
C GLY A 660 -37.46 -17.98 22.52
N LEU A 661 -36.50 -18.09 23.47
CA LEU A 661 -36.57 -19.12 24.50
C LEU A 661 -37.05 -18.64 25.87
N TYR A 662 -36.87 -17.34 26.18
CA TYR A 662 -37.10 -16.80 27.52
C TYR A 662 -38.08 -15.63 27.57
N ASP A 663 -38.73 -15.29 26.43
CA ASP A 663 -39.72 -14.24 26.32
C ASP A 663 -39.24 -12.86 26.90
N LYS A 664 -37.95 -12.59 26.78
CA LYS A 664 -37.34 -11.33 27.22
C LYS A 664 -37.26 -10.34 26.04
N GLU A 665 -37.92 -9.20 26.16
CA GLU A 665 -37.77 -8.09 25.21
C GLU A 665 -36.32 -7.60 25.18
N ASN A 666 -35.57 -8.00 24.17
CA ASN A 666 -34.14 -7.65 23.97
C ASN A 666 -33.83 -6.79 22.77
N SER A 667 -34.83 -6.32 22.05
CA SER A 667 -34.68 -5.50 20.82
C SER A 667 -33.62 -6.05 19.83
N THR A 668 -33.73 -7.32 19.50
CA THR A 668 -32.84 -8.03 18.58
C THR A 668 -32.80 -7.36 17.21
N GLU A 669 -33.97 -6.90 16.71
CA GLU A 669 -34.07 -6.18 15.43
C GLU A 669 -33.26 -4.88 15.46
N ALA A 670 -33.30 -4.11 16.55
CA ALA A 670 -32.54 -2.86 16.67
C ALA A 670 -31.03 -3.14 16.67
N LYS A 671 -30.56 -4.22 17.32
CA LYS A 671 -29.16 -4.62 17.30
C LYS A 671 -28.72 -5.12 15.92
N ALA A 672 -29.55 -5.92 15.26
CA ALA A 672 -29.31 -6.39 13.91
C ALA A 672 -29.27 -5.21 12.90
N LEU A 673 -30.19 -4.27 13.01
CA LEU A 673 -30.22 -3.07 12.17
C LEU A 673 -28.95 -2.21 12.37
N LYS A 674 -28.52 -2.04 13.61
CA LYS A 674 -27.28 -1.31 13.94
C LYS A 674 -26.05 -1.98 13.33
N LEU A 675 -25.97 -3.31 13.42
CA LEU A 675 -24.88 -4.09 12.83
C LEU A 675 -24.89 -3.99 11.29
N ALA A 676 -26.06 -4.18 10.67
CA ALA A 676 -26.22 -4.08 9.22
C ALA A 676 -25.84 -2.68 8.71
N ARG A 677 -26.36 -1.61 9.34
CA ARG A 677 -26.00 -0.23 8.98
C ARG A 677 -24.49 0.02 9.08
N GLY A 678 -23.85 -0.53 10.12
CA GLY A 678 -22.41 -0.37 10.33
C GLY A 678 -21.55 -0.87 9.14
N HIS A 679 -22.07 -1.83 8.35
CA HIS A 679 -21.37 -2.43 7.21
C HIS A 679 -21.98 -2.09 5.84
N MET A 680 -23.03 -1.26 5.80
CA MET A 680 -23.61 -0.82 4.53
C MET A 680 -22.66 0.12 3.78
N PRO A 681 -22.37 -0.19 2.50
CA PRO A 681 -21.52 0.68 1.68
C PRO A 681 -22.20 2.02 1.40
N PHE A 682 -21.42 3.09 1.28
CA PHE A 682 -21.79 4.45 0.93
C PHE A 682 -22.67 5.22 1.94
N VAL A 683 -23.39 4.55 2.85
CA VAL A 683 -24.27 5.20 3.84
C VAL A 683 -23.51 5.85 4.99
N ASN A 684 -22.34 5.33 5.33
CA ASN A 684 -21.52 5.85 6.42
C ASN A 684 -20.45 6.87 5.96
N LEU A 685 -20.44 7.27 4.68
CA LEU A 685 -19.56 8.35 4.23
C LEU A 685 -19.87 9.62 4.99
N TRP A 686 -18.83 10.38 5.34
CA TRP A 686 -18.95 11.56 6.19
C TRP A 686 -19.99 12.59 5.70
N TYR A 687 -20.27 12.63 4.39
CA TYR A 687 -21.22 13.55 3.76
C TYR A 687 -22.61 12.93 3.47
N THR A 688 -22.79 11.61 3.55
CA THR A 688 -24.09 10.94 3.32
C THR A 688 -24.74 10.46 4.61
N LYS A 689 -23.94 10.17 5.62
CA LYS A 689 -24.35 9.54 6.87
C LYS A 689 -25.50 10.25 7.56
N ALA A 690 -25.38 11.56 7.75
CA ALA A 690 -26.38 12.33 8.48
C ALA A 690 -27.74 12.38 7.76
N VAL A 691 -27.72 12.44 6.43
CA VAL A 691 -28.94 12.43 5.61
C VAL A 691 -29.60 11.05 5.67
N PHE A 692 -28.83 9.98 5.46
CA PHE A 692 -29.37 8.64 5.50
C PHE A 692 -29.93 8.27 6.87
N ASP A 693 -29.23 8.67 7.93
CA ASP A 693 -29.71 8.41 9.30
C ASP A 693 -31.08 9.02 9.55
N ARG A 694 -31.31 10.24 9.08
CA ARG A 694 -32.57 10.94 9.27
C ARG A 694 -33.67 10.53 8.31
N ALA A 695 -33.30 10.18 7.08
CA ALA A 695 -34.27 9.78 6.07
C ALA A 695 -34.81 8.34 6.26
N VAL A 696 -34.01 7.47 6.87
CA VAL A 696 -34.33 6.03 6.89
C VAL A 696 -34.00 5.37 8.22
N TYR A 697 -32.74 5.55 8.69
CA TYR A 697 -32.25 4.72 9.79
C TYR A 697 -32.91 5.03 11.14
N ASN A 698 -33.10 6.30 11.47
CA ASN A 698 -33.65 6.71 12.76
C ASN A 698 -35.10 6.28 12.89
N ASP A 699 -35.92 6.40 11.83
CA ASP A 699 -37.31 5.94 11.81
C ASP A 699 -37.40 4.41 11.99
N LEU A 700 -36.50 3.66 11.29
CA LEU A 700 -36.44 2.20 11.49
C LEU A 700 -36.00 1.84 12.91
N MET A 701 -35.07 2.59 13.49
CA MET A 701 -34.61 2.38 14.87
C MET A 701 -35.71 2.72 15.89
N ASP A 702 -36.48 3.79 15.67
CA ASP A 702 -37.62 4.12 16.53
C ASP A 702 -38.75 3.09 16.40
N PHE A 703 -38.93 2.50 15.21
CA PHE A 703 -39.86 1.37 15.03
C PHE A 703 -39.43 0.12 15.80
N CYS A 704 -38.14 -0.25 15.68
CA CYS A 704 -37.58 -1.44 16.37
C CYS A 704 -37.35 -1.21 17.90
N SER A 705 -37.18 0.04 18.32
CA SER A 705 -36.91 0.42 19.71
C SER A 705 -37.53 1.77 20.01
N PRO A 706 -38.84 1.81 20.36
CA PRO A 706 -39.60 3.06 20.53
C PRO A 706 -38.90 4.07 21.45
N GLY A 707 -38.84 5.35 21.01
CA GLY A 707 -38.15 6.42 21.72
C GLY A 707 -36.62 6.43 21.59
N TYR A 708 -36.06 5.74 20.58
CA TYR A 708 -34.63 5.70 20.34
C TYR A 708 -34.03 7.10 20.10
N THR A 709 -34.65 7.91 19.23
CA THR A 709 -34.19 9.28 18.92
C THR A 709 -34.18 10.17 20.15
N ALA A 710 -35.24 10.18 20.94
CA ALA A 710 -35.32 10.94 22.18
C ALA A 710 -34.26 10.52 23.21
N ARG A 711 -34.01 9.21 23.35
CA ARG A 711 -32.94 8.73 24.23
C ARG A 711 -31.55 9.15 23.75
N MET A 712 -31.29 9.18 22.45
CA MET A 712 -30.02 9.62 21.88
C MET A 712 -29.80 11.13 22.10
N GLU A 713 -30.84 11.94 21.97
CA GLU A 713 -30.78 13.39 22.25
C GLU A 713 -30.51 13.64 23.73
N ALA A 714 -31.28 12.99 24.62
CA ALA A 714 -31.05 13.07 26.06
C ALA A 714 -29.66 12.59 26.50
N TRP A 715 -29.15 11.58 25.85
CA TRP A 715 -27.79 11.09 26.11
C TRP A 715 -26.72 12.10 25.69
N ALA A 716 -26.86 12.75 24.52
CA ALA A 716 -25.90 13.75 24.04
C ALA A 716 -25.88 14.97 24.99
N MET A 717 -27.08 15.41 25.47
CA MET A 717 -27.19 16.47 26.46
C MET A 717 -26.51 16.08 27.79
N LYS A 718 -26.76 14.86 28.27
CA LYS A 718 -26.22 14.41 29.56
C LYS A 718 -24.70 14.21 29.53
N THR A 719 -24.13 13.68 28.43
CA THR A 719 -22.72 13.30 28.36
C THR A 719 -21.80 14.45 27.92
N ALA A 720 -22.27 15.34 27.04
CA ALA A 720 -21.44 16.37 26.44
C ALA A 720 -22.08 17.76 26.46
N GLY A 721 -23.28 17.94 27.09
CA GLY A 721 -24.01 19.20 27.09
C GLY A 721 -24.41 19.66 25.68
N GLN A 722 -24.51 18.74 24.72
CA GLN A 722 -24.76 19.08 23.32
C GLN A 722 -26.24 18.92 22.95
N GLU A 723 -26.75 19.92 22.23
CA GLU A 723 -28.04 19.86 21.55
C GLU A 723 -27.82 19.49 20.07
N TYR A 724 -28.88 18.98 19.44
CA TYR A 724 -28.90 18.78 18.00
C TYR A 724 -29.39 20.07 17.31
N TRP A 725 -28.58 20.64 16.41
CA TRP A 725 -28.99 21.72 15.52
C TRP A 725 -29.79 21.18 14.32
N TRP A 726 -29.56 19.88 14.02
CA TRP A 726 -30.33 19.11 13.08
C TRP A 726 -30.87 17.87 13.78
N GLY A 727 -32.14 17.96 14.23
CA GLY A 727 -32.82 16.91 15.00
C GLY A 727 -32.77 15.54 14.33
N LEU A 728 -32.73 14.49 15.14
CA LEU A 728 -32.59 13.11 14.63
C LEU A 728 -33.83 12.62 13.86
N ASP A 729 -35.00 13.22 14.13
CA ASP A 729 -36.31 12.96 13.51
C ASP A 729 -36.66 13.95 12.39
N LYS A 730 -35.77 14.86 12.02
CA LYS A 730 -36.01 15.93 11.05
C LYS A 730 -35.22 15.74 9.78
N LEU A 731 -35.88 15.84 8.61
CA LEU A 731 -35.18 15.81 7.29
C LEU A 731 -34.42 17.10 7.01
N GLU A 732 -34.83 18.21 7.61
CA GLU A 732 -34.19 19.53 7.44
C GLU A 732 -33.63 20.05 8.77
N PRO A 733 -32.54 20.83 8.73
CA PRO A 733 -32.00 21.47 9.90
C PRO A 733 -33.03 22.42 10.56
N THR A 734 -33.12 22.36 11.87
CA THR A 734 -34.07 23.17 12.64
C THR A 734 -33.50 24.53 13.04
N ARG A 735 -32.21 24.68 13.10
CA ARG A 735 -31.48 25.92 13.42
C ARG A 735 -30.03 25.85 12.92
N MET A 736 -29.28 26.92 13.04
CA MET A 736 -27.84 26.92 12.84
C MET A 736 -27.11 26.26 14.03
N PRO A 737 -25.95 25.60 13.80
CA PRO A 737 -25.15 25.08 14.89
C PRO A 737 -24.61 26.19 15.80
N LYS A 738 -24.61 25.96 17.09
CA LYS A 738 -23.90 26.81 18.05
C LYS A 738 -22.40 26.50 17.92
N MET A 739 -21.63 27.52 17.56
CA MET A 739 -20.16 27.36 17.33
C MET A 739 -19.34 27.63 18.60
N ALA A 740 -19.97 28.16 19.67
CA ALA A 740 -19.38 28.35 20.97
C ALA A 740 -20.37 27.90 22.05
N THR A 741 -19.86 27.20 23.06
CA THR A 741 -20.64 26.73 24.21
C THR A 741 -20.70 27.80 25.31
N ASN A 742 -19.87 28.82 25.21
CA ASN A 742 -19.84 29.95 26.17
C ASN A 742 -20.30 31.23 25.46
N PRO A 743 -21.42 31.85 25.89
CA PRO A 743 -21.91 33.08 25.26
C PRO A 743 -21.00 34.30 25.50
N ASP A 744 -19.94 34.18 26.35
CA ASP A 744 -19.03 35.27 26.70
C ASP A 744 -17.68 35.22 25.91
N LEU A 745 -17.56 34.37 24.92
CA LEU A 745 -16.48 34.32 23.91
C LEU A 745 -17.07 34.58 22.53
#